data_e4e976354b504628a054e30193788319
#
_entry.id   e4e976354b504628a054e30193788319
#
_cell.length_a   1.000
_cell.length_b   1.000
_cell.length_c   1.000
_cell.angle_alpha   90.00
_cell.angle_beta   90.00
_cell.angle_gamma   90.00
#
_symmetry.space_group_name_H-M   'P 1'
#
loop_
_entity.id
_entity.type
_entity.pdbx_description
1 polymer ?
#
loop_
_entity_poly.entity_id
_entity_poly.type
_entity_poly.pdbx_seq_one_letter_code
_entity_poly.pdbx_strand_id
1 'polypeptide(L)'
;MKFTLSWLKTHLDTTASAGEIGEALTRIGLELESIEDQGAALAPFRIAHVIEAAQHPNADRLRVCKVDAGDDVVTVVCGAPNARTGMKGVFAAPGSFIPGTGITLKTGEIRGVTSAGMLLSAREIGLGEDHTGIMDLPADAPVGASYAAWAGLDDPLFDISITPNRGDCFGVRGIARDLAAAGLGRLQPQIPTPVPATFDEGLRWRIDWPDACPWILGRTIRGVRNRPSPRWLADRLVSIGLRPINALVDVTNFFTFDLGRPLHVFDASKVSGETLVLRHGRGESFRALNGKDYTLTPQDLAITDAAGVQSMAGVIGGETTGCDENTTELFIECALFDPVRVALTGRRHQIVSDARQRFERGIDPAIMPDAVEAATRMILDVCGGEAGLVVEAGATPAWQRNATLRFERLHGLGGTDVAADEAIAALERLGFAVESRDHARVTVSVPSWRNDVAAPTMLDQDADLDPAVAATAAEGCALIEPECDLIEEVLRLRGLDAIPPVSLPSAAPVPLSTLTPRQSRAALARRTLAAQGLAECVTFSFMAAEQAALFGETPAMLRLTNPIAADLDQLRPTPVATLALAAQRNATRGWPDAALFELGPAFVAGGQRLVAAGVRAGSTPRSWAEPARPVNAMDVKADLYAALTALGIPMEALTVTADAPDFYHPGRSGVVRQGPKTVLGRFGELHPRVLAAIDLPDPAAAFELELDAIADPKRRWRAAPDLPPFQPVRRDFAFLVDAHVTAGSVLKAARSAER
;
A
#
# COMPACT_ATOMS: atom_id res chain seq x y z
N MET A 1 -9.43 3.12 -5.96
CA MET A 1 -10.76 3.69 -6.31
C MET A 1 -11.56 2.63 -7.01
N LYS A 2 -12.77 2.32 -6.49
CA LYS A 2 -13.62 1.27 -7.04
C LYS A 2 -14.81 1.85 -7.81
N PHE A 3 -15.18 1.21 -8.89
CA PHE A 3 -16.38 1.54 -9.68
C PHE A 3 -16.78 0.37 -10.60
N THR A 4 -18.06 0.29 -10.97
CA THR A 4 -18.54 -0.76 -11.88
C THR A 4 -18.58 -0.26 -13.34
N LEU A 5 -18.59 -1.21 -14.27
CA LEU A 5 -18.69 -0.91 -15.70
C LEU A 5 -19.98 -0.14 -16.02
N SER A 6 -21.11 -0.53 -15.44
CA SER A 6 -22.39 0.14 -15.66
C SER A 6 -22.37 1.58 -15.13
N TRP A 7 -21.72 1.79 -13.98
CA TRP A 7 -21.55 3.14 -13.44
C TRP A 7 -20.69 4.01 -14.35
N LEU A 8 -19.54 3.50 -14.81
CA LEU A 8 -18.69 4.20 -15.78
C LEU A 8 -19.48 4.59 -17.03
N LYS A 9 -20.32 3.68 -17.56
CA LYS A 9 -21.16 3.92 -18.76
C LYS A 9 -22.23 4.99 -18.56
N THR A 10 -22.54 5.40 -17.34
CA THR A 10 -23.40 6.58 -17.11
C THR A 10 -22.70 7.89 -17.51
N HIS A 11 -21.37 7.90 -17.52
CA HIS A 11 -20.56 9.05 -17.91
C HIS A 11 -19.84 8.89 -19.24
N LEU A 12 -19.61 7.67 -19.70
CA LEU A 12 -18.87 7.35 -20.93
C LEU A 12 -19.71 6.49 -21.87
N ASP A 13 -20.06 7.05 -23.04
CA ASP A 13 -20.66 6.29 -24.11
C ASP A 13 -19.56 5.47 -24.81
N THR A 14 -19.53 4.18 -24.52
CA THR A 14 -18.49 3.25 -25.00
C THR A 14 -19.01 1.86 -25.24
N THR A 15 -18.45 1.21 -26.26
CA THR A 15 -18.66 -0.20 -26.57
C THR A 15 -17.50 -1.08 -26.12
N ALA A 16 -16.45 -0.47 -25.52
CA ALA A 16 -15.28 -1.18 -25.06
C ALA A 16 -15.64 -2.21 -23.97
N SER A 17 -14.98 -3.34 -24.01
CA SER A 17 -15.07 -4.40 -23.01
C SER A 17 -14.36 -4.00 -21.71
N ALA A 18 -14.64 -4.71 -20.62
CA ALA A 18 -13.96 -4.48 -19.33
C ALA A 18 -12.43 -4.65 -19.46
N GLY A 19 -11.97 -5.63 -20.24
CA GLY A 19 -10.53 -5.84 -20.48
C GLY A 19 -9.88 -4.65 -21.19
N GLU A 20 -10.47 -4.17 -22.30
CA GLU A 20 -9.96 -3.02 -23.05
C GLU A 20 -9.93 -1.74 -22.21
N ILE A 21 -10.94 -1.53 -21.35
CA ILE A 21 -10.98 -0.42 -20.41
C ILE A 21 -9.85 -0.56 -19.39
N GLY A 22 -9.62 -1.75 -18.82
CA GLY A 22 -8.57 -2.01 -17.84
C GLY A 22 -7.17 -1.77 -18.40
N GLU A 23 -6.90 -2.24 -19.63
CA GLU A 23 -5.63 -1.98 -20.34
C GLU A 23 -5.42 -0.48 -20.60
N ALA A 24 -6.48 0.22 -21.01
CA ALA A 24 -6.41 1.65 -21.26
C ALA A 24 -6.15 2.45 -19.98
N LEU A 25 -6.81 2.10 -18.87
CA LEU A 25 -6.59 2.74 -17.57
C LEU A 25 -5.11 2.68 -17.17
N THR A 26 -4.52 1.50 -17.19
CA THR A 26 -3.08 1.34 -16.87
C THR A 26 -2.21 2.13 -17.84
N ARG A 27 -2.50 2.08 -19.14
CA ARG A 27 -1.72 2.81 -20.15
C ARG A 27 -1.71 4.33 -19.95
N ILE A 28 -2.82 4.90 -19.47
CA ILE A 28 -2.92 6.35 -19.23
C ILE A 28 -2.54 6.77 -17.80
N GLY A 29 -1.94 5.85 -17.00
CA GLY A 29 -1.43 6.15 -15.67
C GLY A 29 -2.44 6.00 -14.53
N LEU A 30 -3.59 5.35 -14.76
CA LEU A 30 -4.55 4.93 -13.74
C LEU A 30 -4.39 3.41 -13.55
N GLU A 31 -3.44 3.02 -12.70
CA GLU A 31 -3.02 1.62 -12.53
C GLU A 31 -4.18 0.71 -12.10
N LEU A 32 -4.46 -0.31 -12.92
CA LEU A 32 -5.47 -1.31 -12.63
C LEU A 32 -4.94 -2.33 -11.61
N GLU A 33 -5.54 -2.41 -10.44
CA GLU A 33 -5.25 -3.41 -9.42
C GLU A 33 -5.99 -4.72 -9.70
N SER A 34 -7.29 -4.64 -10.02
CA SER A 34 -8.10 -5.81 -10.35
C SER A 34 -9.35 -5.47 -11.15
N ILE A 35 -9.85 -6.47 -11.90
CA ILE A 35 -11.21 -6.51 -12.41
C ILE A 35 -11.88 -7.73 -11.80
N GLU A 36 -12.94 -7.52 -11.03
CA GLU A 36 -13.75 -8.59 -10.47
C GLU A 36 -15.03 -8.73 -11.30
N ASP A 37 -15.15 -9.83 -12.02
CA ASP A 37 -16.34 -10.18 -12.82
C ASP A 37 -17.03 -11.40 -12.20
N GLN A 38 -17.91 -11.15 -11.23
CA GLN A 38 -18.73 -12.20 -10.63
C GLN A 38 -19.72 -12.78 -11.64
N GLY A 39 -20.16 -11.98 -12.59
CA GLY A 39 -21.09 -12.40 -13.65
C GLY A 39 -20.54 -13.51 -14.52
N ALA A 40 -19.26 -13.47 -14.85
CA ALA A 40 -18.61 -14.51 -15.65
C ALA A 40 -18.66 -15.89 -14.96
N ALA A 41 -18.40 -15.93 -13.66
CA ALA A 41 -18.48 -17.15 -12.85
C ALA A 41 -19.92 -17.66 -12.69
N LEU A 42 -20.89 -16.77 -12.70
CA LEU A 42 -22.32 -17.04 -12.51
C LEU A 42 -23.10 -17.18 -13.82
N ALA A 43 -22.48 -16.91 -14.96
CA ALA A 43 -23.12 -16.96 -16.29
C ALA A 43 -23.87 -18.27 -16.61
N PRO A 44 -23.41 -19.47 -16.14
CA PRO A 44 -24.12 -20.71 -16.39
C PRO A 44 -25.43 -20.86 -15.60
N PHE A 45 -25.67 -20.03 -14.58
CA PHE A 45 -26.79 -20.23 -13.67
C PHE A 45 -28.03 -19.45 -14.12
N ARG A 46 -29.20 -20.14 -14.05
CA ARG A 46 -30.48 -19.60 -14.47
C ARG A 46 -31.47 -19.59 -13.32
N ILE A 47 -32.46 -18.72 -13.42
CA ILE A 47 -33.63 -18.72 -12.54
C ILE A 47 -34.54 -19.85 -12.97
N ALA A 48 -34.88 -20.73 -12.06
CA ALA A 48 -35.75 -21.87 -12.34
C ALA A 48 -36.94 -21.94 -11.39
N HIS A 49 -38.04 -22.55 -11.87
CA HIS A 49 -39.26 -22.76 -11.11
C HIS A 49 -39.44 -24.24 -10.78
N VAL A 50 -39.62 -24.56 -9.51
CA VAL A 50 -39.92 -25.93 -9.04
C VAL A 50 -41.41 -26.18 -9.25
N ILE A 51 -41.78 -26.82 -10.37
CA ILE A 51 -43.15 -27.14 -10.71
C ILE A 51 -43.74 -28.11 -9.69
N GLU A 52 -42.97 -29.13 -9.31
CA GLU A 52 -43.38 -30.19 -8.36
C GLU A 52 -42.17 -30.63 -7.54
N ALA A 53 -42.36 -30.80 -6.24
CA ALA A 53 -41.37 -31.36 -5.32
C ALA A 53 -41.99 -32.51 -4.55
N ALA A 54 -41.80 -33.75 -5.04
CA ALA A 54 -42.31 -34.98 -4.43
C ALA A 54 -41.25 -35.64 -3.53
N GLN A 55 -41.69 -36.47 -2.57
CA GLN A 55 -40.81 -37.28 -1.74
C GLN A 55 -40.08 -38.29 -2.60
N HIS A 56 -38.75 -38.44 -2.36
CA HIS A 56 -37.95 -39.42 -3.09
C HIS A 56 -38.34 -40.85 -2.72
N PRO A 57 -38.57 -41.77 -3.70
CA PRO A 57 -39.10 -43.09 -3.42
C PRO A 57 -38.19 -43.97 -2.53
N ASN A 58 -36.87 -43.73 -2.56
CA ASN A 58 -35.86 -44.54 -1.89
C ASN A 58 -35.05 -43.74 -0.85
N ALA A 59 -35.50 -42.55 -0.42
CA ALA A 59 -34.73 -41.73 0.52
C ALA A 59 -35.63 -40.68 1.28
N ASP A 60 -35.66 -40.77 2.60
CA ASP A 60 -36.51 -39.92 3.45
C ASP A 60 -36.11 -38.45 3.48
N ARG A 61 -34.85 -38.13 3.23
CA ARG A 61 -34.29 -36.76 3.25
C ARG A 61 -34.15 -36.10 1.89
N LEU A 62 -34.54 -36.78 0.80
CA LEU A 62 -34.43 -36.26 -0.56
C LEU A 62 -35.79 -35.98 -1.17
N ARG A 63 -35.83 -34.99 -2.05
CA ARG A 63 -36.99 -34.71 -2.90
C ARG A 63 -36.64 -34.87 -4.35
N VAL A 64 -37.56 -35.37 -5.14
CA VAL A 64 -37.51 -35.35 -6.58
C VAL A 64 -38.28 -34.15 -7.07
N CYS A 65 -37.56 -33.19 -7.64
CA CYS A 65 -38.10 -31.94 -8.14
C CYS A 65 -38.21 -31.95 -9.66
N LYS A 66 -39.37 -31.58 -10.18
CA LYS A 66 -39.54 -31.20 -11.61
C LYS A 66 -39.28 -29.69 -11.69
N VAL A 67 -38.25 -29.32 -12.41
CA VAL A 67 -37.71 -27.97 -12.47
C VAL A 67 -37.82 -27.44 -13.88
N ASP A 68 -38.58 -26.36 -14.06
CA ASP A 68 -38.64 -25.56 -15.29
C ASP A 68 -37.44 -24.58 -15.26
N ALA A 69 -36.50 -24.77 -16.16
CA ALA A 69 -35.31 -23.95 -16.31
C ALA A 69 -35.42 -22.91 -17.47
N GLY A 70 -36.64 -22.79 -18.04
CA GLY A 70 -36.96 -21.88 -19.14
C GLY A 70 -37.00 -22.57 -20.49
N ASP A 71 -35.96 -23.28 -20.87
CA ASP A 71 -35.88 -23.99 -22.16
C ASP A 71 -36.44 -25.42 -22.03
N ASP A 72 -36.21 -26.08 -20.89
CA ASP A 72 -36.56 -27.46 -20.62
C ASP A 72 -37.07 -27.67 -19.20
N VAL A 73 -37.91 -28.70 -19.03
CA VAL A 73 -38.32 -29.23 -17.71
C VAL A 73 -37.47 -30.44 -17.39
N VAL A 74 -36.64 -30.31 -16.37
CA VAL A 74 -35.68 -31.35 -15.95
C VAL A 74 -36.02 -31.93 -14.56
N THR A 75 -35.60 -33.18 -14.35
CA THR A 75 -35.70 -33.79 -13.00
C THR A 75 -34.43 -33.54 -12.22
N VAL A 76 -34.57 -33.04 -11.00
CA VAL A 76 -33.46 -32.75 -10.06
C VAL A 76 -33.75 -33.43 -8.73
N VAL A 77 -32.80 -34.19 -8.21
CA VAL A 77 -32.86 -34.75 -6.87
C VAL A 77 -32.24 -33.75 -5.91
N CYS A 78 -33.02 -33.22 -4.99
CA CYS A 78 -32.62 -32.16 -4.06
C CYS A 78 -32.63 -32.64 -2.61
N GLY A 79 -31.56 -32.37 -1.87
CA GLY A 79 -31.42 -32.66 -0.42
C GLY A 79 -31.72 -31.48 0.50
N ALA A 80 -32.03 -30.32 -0.07
CA ALA A 80 -32.29 -29.13 0.72
C ALA A 80 -33.65 -29.19 1.44
N PRO A 81 -33.74 -28.82 2.75
CA PRO A 81 -34.96 -28.95 3.53
C PRO A 81 -36.07 -27.99 3.08
N ASN A 82 -35.69 -26.87 2.41
CA ASN A 82 -36.62 -25.86 1.94
C ASN A 82 -37.17 -26.09 0.53
N ALA A 83 -36.74 -27.16 -0.16
CA ALA A 83 -37.22 -27.48 -1.51
C ALA A 83 -38.74 -27.75 -1.45
N ARG A 84 -39.54 -27.00 -2.23
CA ARG A 84 -40.98 -27.09 -2.26
C ARG A 84 -41.56 -26.77 -3.64
N THR A 85 -42.73 -27.30 -3.90
CA THR A 85 -43.54 -26.95 -5.08
C THR A 85 -43.86 -25.47 -5.11
N GLY A 86 -43.72 -24.84 -6.29
CA GLY A 86 -44.03 -23.44 -6.53
C GLY A 86 -42.93 -22.46 -6.21
N MET A 87 -41.78 -22.90 -5.62
CA MET A 87 -40.66 -22.01 -5.36
C MET A 87 -39.86 -21.71 -6.62
N LYS A 88 -39.23 -20.56 -6.62
CA LYS A 88 -38.17 -20.20 -7.58
C LYS A 88 -36.82 -20.27 -6.94
N GLY A 89 -35.80 -20.75 -7.67
CA GLY A 89 -34.45 -20.90 -7.17
C GLY A 89 -33.41 -20.74 -8.28
N VAL A 90 -32.15 -20.81 -7.89
CA VAL A 90 -31.01 -20.78 -8.83
C VAL A 90 -30.68 -22.19 -9.25
N PHE A 91 -30.63 -22.42 -10.56
CA PHE A 91 -30.40 -23.72 -11.19
C PHE A 91 -29.10 -23.75 -11.96
N ALA A 92 -28.37 -24.85 -11.82
CA ALA A 92 -27.20 -25.21 -12.61
C ALA A 92 -27.49 -26.44 -13.47
N ALA A 93 -27.29 -26.34 -14.77
CA ALA A 93 -27.36 -27.45 -15.70
C ALA A 93 -26.11 -28.35 -15.63
N PRO A 94 -26.19 -29.62 -16.10
CA PRO A 94 -25.01 -30.45 -16.27
C PRO A 94 -23.95 -29.74 -17.15
N GLY A 95 -22.68 -29.83 -16.77
CA GLY A 95 -21.57 -29.11 -17.40
C GLY A 95 -21.17 -27.83 -16.67
N SER A 96 -22.03 -27.27 -15.81
CA SER A 96 -21.70 -26.07 -15.05
C SER A 96 -20.66 -26.35 -13.96
N PHE A 97 -19.70 -25.45 -13.82
CA PHE A 97 -18.75 -25.42 -12.69
C PHE A 97 -19.42 -24.73 -11.50
N ILE A 98 -19.34 -25.33 -10.33
CA ILE A 98 -19.92 -24.82 -9.08
C ILE A 98 -18.81 -24.20 -8.21
N PRO A 99 -18.71 -22.85 -8.12
CA PRO A 99 -17.56 -22.18 -7.50
C PRO A 99 -17.33 -22.56 -6.04
N GLY A 100 -18.39 -22.62 -5.25
CA GLY A 100 -18.30 -22.89 -3.81
C GLY A 100 -17.91 -24.31 -3.43
N THR A 101 -17.99 -25.26 -4.38
CA THR A 101 -17.61 -26.66 -4.16
C THR A 101 -16.44 -27.12 -5.00
N GLY A 102 -16.07 -26.34 -6.05
CA GLY A 102 -14.98 -26.68 -6.98
C GLY A 102 -15.29 -27.85 -7.93
N ILE A 103 -16.56 -28.28 -8.07
CA ILE A 103 -16.97 -29.41 -8.91
C ILE A 103 -17.62 -28.97 -10.22
N THR A 104 -17.42 -29.74 -11.26
CA THR A 104 -18.21 -29.62 -12.50
C THR A 104 -19.37 -30.61 -12.45
N LEU A 105 -20.59 -30.08 -12.56
CA LEU A 105 -21.81 -30.86 -12.43
C LEU A 105 -21.97 -31.82 -13.60
N LYS A 106 -22.39 -33.05 -13.29
CA LYS A 106 -22.70 -34.10 -14.27
C LYS A 106 -24.09 -34.63 -14.02
N THR A 107 -24.75 -35.09 -15.09
CA THR A 107 -25.96 -35.91 -14.93
C THR A 107 -25.60 -37.17 -14.16
N GLY A 108 -26.32 -37.46 -13.08
CA GLY A 108 -26.04 -38.59 -12.22
C GLY A 108 -27.32 -39.30 -11.79
N GLU A 109 -27.18 -40.56 -11.37
CA GLU A 109 -28.27 -41.33 -10.78
C GLU A 109 -28.12 -41.29 -9.25
N ILE A 110 -29.15 -40.80 -8.56
CA ILE A 110 -29.17 -40.73 -7.10
C ILE A 110 -30.27 -41.67 -6.58
N ARG A 111 -29.86 -42.78 -6.01
CA ARG A 111 -30.74 -43.83 -5.45
C ARG A 111 -31.84 -44.31 -6.43
N GLY A 112 -31.48 -44.47 -7.72
CA GLY A 112 -32.39 -44.96 -8.77
C GLY A 112 -33.22 -43.85 -9.46
N VAL A 113 -32.95 -42.58 -9.18
CA VAL A 113 -33.56 -41.47 -9.89
C VAL A 113 -32.50 -40.62 -10.58
N THR A 114 -32.66 -40.37 -11.88
CA THR A 114 -31.76 -39.52 -12.65
C THR A 114 -31.91 -38.06 -12.25
N SER A 115 -30.82 -37.39 -11.89
CA SER A 115 -30.76 -35.96 -11.63
C SER A 115 -30.00 -35.27 -12.73
N ALA A 116 -30.64 -34.34 -13.45
CA ALA A 116 -30.09 -33.59 -14.58
C ALA A 116 -29.91 -32.11 -14.21
N GLY A 117 -29.16 -31.84 -13.13
CA GLY A 117 -28.89 -30.49 -12.65
C GLY A 117 -28.93 -30.40 -11.14
N MET A 118 -28.75 -29.16 -10.66
CA MET A 118 -28.69 -28.86 -9.23
C MET A 118 -29.40 -27.52 -8.92
N LEU A 119 -30.18 -27.46 -7.85
CA LEU A 119 -30.66 -26.22 -7.26
C LEU A 119 -29.65 -25.77 -6.22
N LEU A 120 -29.24 -24.51 -6.23
CA LEU A 120 -28.07 -24.00 -5.56
C LEU A 120 -28.39 -23.15 -4.32
N SER A 121 -27.53 -23.28 -3.29
CA SER A 121 -27.45 -22.38 -2.14
C SER A 121 -26.54 -21.19 -2.43
N ALA A 122 -26.57 -20.15 -1.58
CA ALA A 122 -25.68 -18.99 -1.70
C ALA A 122 -24.20 -19.38 -1.60
N ARG A 123 -23.85 -20.35 -0.75
CA ARG A 123 -22.50 -20.87 -0.61
C ARG A 123 -22.00 -21.58 -1.87
N GLU A 124 -22.83 -22.37 -2.52
CA GLU A 124 -22.44 -23.11 -3.72
C GLU A 124 -22.12 -22.20 -4.90
N ILE A 125 -22.79 -21.06 -4.99
CA ILE A 125 -22.48 -20.04 -6.02
C ILE A 125 -21.45 -18.99 -5.56
N GLY A 126 -20.92 -19.10 -4.34
CA GLY A 126 -19.88 -18.19 -3.82
C GLY A 126 -20.40 -16.82 -3.36
N LEU A 127 -21.70 -16.68 -3.09
CA LEU A 127 -22.34 -15.42 -2.64
C LEU A 127 -22.57 -15.35 -1.11
N GLY A 128 -21.91 -16.20 -0.34
CA GLY A 128 -22.01 -16.19 1.12
C GLY A 128 -21.80 -17.58 1.72
N GLU A 129 -21.95 -17.69 3.05
CA GLU A 129 -21.73 -18.91 3.81
C GLU A 129 -23.02 -19.74 4.01
N ASP A 130 -24.18 -19.21 3.63
CA ASP A 130 -25.46 -19.90 3.84
C ASP A 130 -25.60 -21.13 2.92
N HIS A 131 -25.72 -22.29 3.55
CA HIS A 131 -25.92 -23.58 2.92
C HIS A 131 -27.05 -24.39 3.59
N THR A 132 -27.88 -23.73 4.39
CA THR A 132 -29.00 -24.38 5.11
C THR A 132 -30.12 -24.81 4.18
N GLY A 133 -30.17 -24.22 2.96
CA GLY A 133 -31.13 -24.56 1.92
C GLY A 133 -30.72 -23.98 0.58
N ILE A 134 -31.52 -24.28 -0.46
CA ILE A 134 -31.42 -23.64 -1.76
C ILE A 134 -31.90 -22.19 -1.69
N MET A 135 -31.39 -21.33 -2.55
CA MET A 135 -31.81 -19.93 -2.65
C MET A 135 -33.29 -19.86 -3.03
N ASP A 136 -34.05 -19.09 -2.23
CA ASP A 136 -35.47 -18.86 -2.45
C ASP A 136 -35.68 -17.48 -3.06
N LEU A 137 -35.99 -17.44 -4.35
CA LEU A 137 -36.12 -16.20 -5.10
C LEU A 137 -37.58 -15.67 -5.05
N PRO A 138 -37.78 -14.35 -5.16
CA PRO A 138 -39.09 -13.74 -5.26
C PRO A 138 -39.96 -14.35 -6.36
N ALA A 139 -41.28 -14.34 -6.17
CA ALA A 139 -42.24 -14.94 -7.11
C ALA A 139 -42.26 -14.29 -8.49
N ASP A 140 -41.82 -13.04 -8.61
CA ASP A 140 -41.72 -12.27 -9.85
C ASP A 140 -40.41 -12.51 -10.60
N ALA A 141 -39.43 -13.25 -10.05
CA ALA A 141 -38.18 -13.56 -10.72
C ALA A 141 -38.44 -14.28 -12.05
N PRO A 142 -37.84 -13.83 -13.20
CA PRO A 142 -38.17 -14.35 -14.52
C PRO A 142 -37.52 -15.73 -14.76
N VAL A 143 -38.32 -16.76 -14.94
CA VAL A 143 -37.84 -18.14 -15.19
C VAL A 143 -37.09 -18.21 -16.51
N GLY A 144 -35.97 -18.92 -16.54
CA GLY A 144 -35.06 -19.06 -17.70
C GLY A 144 -34.05 -17.93 -17.85
N ALA A 145 -34.26 -16.80 -17.20
CA ALA A 145 -33.31 -15.69 -17.26
C ALA A 145 -31.95 -16.02 -16.53
N SER A 146 -30.91 -15.34 -16.97
CA SER A 146 -29.62 -15.36 -16.24
C SER A 146 -29.82 -14.88 -14.80
N TYR A 147 -29.39 -15.71 -13.84
CA TYR A 147 -29.41 -15.30 -12.44
C TYR A 147 -28.49 -14.10 -12.18
N ALA A 148 -27.27 -14.10 -12.76
CA ALA A 148 -26.31 -13.01 -12.61
C ALA A 148 -26.89 -11.67 -13.07
N ALA A 149 -27.49 -11.65 -14.27
CA ALA A 149 -28.09 -10.44 -14.84
C ALA A 149 -29.28 -9.95 -14.00
N TRP A 150 -30.17 -10.84 -13.57
CA TRP A 150 -31.33 -10.48 -12.75
C TRP A 150 -30.92 -9.96 -11.36
N ALA A 151 -29.88 -10.55 -10.79
CA ALA A 151 -29.34 -10.17 -9.49
C ALA A 151 -28.42 -8.92 -9.55
N GLY A 152 -28.11 -8.43 -10.78
CA GLY A 152 -27.19 -7.29 -10.97
C GLY A 152 -25.72 -7.63 -10.64
N LEU A 153 -25.32 -8.90 -10.82
CA LEU A 153 -23.98 -9.40 -10.53
C LEU A 153 -23.11 -9.54 -11.79
N ASP A 154 -23.63 -9.17 -12.94
CA ASP A 154 -22.94 -9.18 -14.24
C ASP A 154 -22.31 -7.82 -14.59
N ASP A 155 -22.03 -7.01 -13.58
CA ASP A 155 -21.43 -5.69 -13.71
C ASP A 155 -19.98 -5.74 -13.21
N PRO A 156 -18.96 -5.83 -14.10
CA PRO A 156 -17.57 -5.91 -13.69
C PRO A 156 -17.16 -4.74 -12.82
N LEU A 157 -16.52 -5.05 -11.68
CA LEU A 157 -15.96 -4.09 -10.72
C LEU A 157 -14.49 -3.86 -11.02
N PHE A 158 -14.11 -2.62 -11.24
CA PHE A 158 -12.73 -2.16 -11.36
C PHE A 158 -12.23 -1.66 -10.02
N ASP A 159 -11.01 -2.03 -9.65
CA ASP A 159 -10.24 -1.39 -8.60
C ASP A 159 -8.98 -0.80 -9.21
N ILE A 160 -8.79 0.52 -9.05
CA ILE A 160 -7.65 1.26 -9.59
C ILE A 160 -6.91 2.03 -8.51
N SER A 161 -5.58 2.09 -8.64
CA SER A 161 -4.71 2.95 -7.85
C SER A 161 -4.62 4.33 -8.51
N ILE A 162 -4.80 5.39 -7.71
CA ILE A 162 -4.75 6.77 -8.18
C ILE A 162 -3.59 7.48 -7.51
N THR A 163 -2.71 8.05 -8.30
CA THR A 163 -1.58 8.85 -7.83
C THR A 163 -2.06 10.14 -7.13
N PRO A 164 -1.30 10.68 -6.16
CA PRO A 164 -1.74 11.84 -5.38
C PRO A 164 -2.04 13.09 -6.19
N ASN A 165 -1.41 13.27 -7.35
CA ASN A 165 -1.64 14.41 -8.26
C ASN A 165 -2.98 14.32 -9.02
N ARG A 166 -3.55 13.11 -9.18
CA ARG A 166 -4.77 12.88 -9.96
C ARG A 166 -6.03 12.94 -9.11
N GLY A 167 -6.19 14.01 -8.32
CA GLY A 167 -7.39 14.28 -7.51
C GLY A 167 -8.69 14.27 -8.32
N ASP A 168 -8.65 14.67 -9.57
CA ASP A 168 -9.76 14.67 -10.52
C ASP A 168 -10.33 13.26 -10.81
N CYS A 169 -9.52 12.21 -10.68
CA CYS A 169 -9.90 10.82 -10.91
C CYS A 169 -10.46 10.10 -9.66
N PHE A 170 -10.59 10.78 -8.52
CA PHE A 170 -11.30 10.25 -7.35
C PHE A 170 -12.84 10.27 -7.49
N GLY A 171 -13.34 10.44 -8.71
CA GLY A 171 -14.73 10.28 -9.11
C GLY A 171 -14.85 9.56 -10.45
N VAL A 172 -15.94 8.77 -10.63
CA VAL A 172 -16.17 7.98 -11.85
C VAL A 172 -16.19 8.89 -13.08
N ARG A 173 -16.72 10.11 -12.96
CA ARG A 173 -16.73 11.08 -14.04
C ARG A 173 -15.33 11.52 -14.49
N GLY A 174 -14.40 11.70 -13.56
CA GLY A 174 -13.00 12.04 -13.87
C GLY A 174 -12.31 10.91 -14.64
N ILE A 175 -12.53 9.67 -14.23
CA ILE A 175 -12.04 8.48 -14.92
C ILE A 175 -12.65 8.39 -16.34
N ALA A 176 -13.95 8.64 -16.48
CA ALA A 176 -14.63 8.66 -17.78
C ALA A 176 -14.05 9.73 -18.71
N ARG A 177 -13.68 10.90 -18.18
CA ARG A 177 -13.05 11.99 -18.93
C ARG A 177 -11.69 11.56 -19.49
N ASP A 178 -10.87 10.90 -18.71
CA ASP A 178 -9.57 10.41 -19.13
C ASP A 178 -9.68 9.30 -20.19
N LEU A 179 -10.60 8.35 -20.00
CA LEU A 179 -10.87 7.31 -21.00
C LEU A 179 -11.41 7.89 -22.31
N ALA A 180 -12.26 8.92 -22.25
CA ALA A 180 -12.71 9.63 -23.44
C ALA A 180 -11.55 10.34 -24.16
N ALA A 181 -10.65 10.99 -23.42
CA ALA A 181 -9.45 11.61 -23.96
C ALA A 181 -8.51 10.57 -24.61
N ALA A 182 -8.46 9.35 -24.06
CA ALA A 182 -7.74 8.20 -24.62
C ALA A 182 -8.42 7.57 -25.84
N GLY A 183 -9.61 8.02 -26.22
CA GLY A 183 -10.34 7.54 -27.41
C GLY A 183 -11.20 6.30 -27.18
N LEU A 184 -11.52 5.92 -25.94
CA LEU A 184 -12.35 4.75 -25.62
C LEU A 184 -13.85 5.03 -25.63
N GLY A 185 -14.27 6.20 -26.02
CA GLY A 185 -15.68 6.58 -26.08
C GLY A 185 -15.87 8.07 -26.05
N ARG A 186 -17.11 8.49 -25.84
CA ARG A 186 -17.50 9.89 -25.76
C ARG A 186 -18.00 10.21 -24.34
N LEU A 187 -17.44 11.24 -23.73
CA LEU A 187 -17.90 11.73 -22.43
C LEU A 187 -19.34 12.25 -22.55
N GLN A 188 -20.24 11.75 -21.72
CA GLN A 188 -21.62 12.20 -21.66
C GLN A 188 -21.70 13.61 -21.09
N PRO A 189 -22.46 14.54 -21.71
CA PRO A 189 -22.64 15.86 -21.13
C PRO A 189 -23.41 15.73 -19.81
N GLN A 190 -22.94 16.46 -18.79
CA GLN A 190 -23.64 16.61 -17.52
C GLN A 190 -24.14 18.04 -17.42
N ILE A 191 -25.43 18.22 -17.67
CA ILE A 191 -26.08 19.51 -17.53
C ILE A 191 -27.17 19.33 -16.48
N PRO A 192 -26.92 19.69 -15.22
CA PRO A 192 -27.95 19.62 -14.20
C PRO A 192 -29.07 20.59 -14.55
N THR A 193 -30.30 20.14 -14.48
CA THR A 193 -31.45 21.02 -14.61
C THR A 193 -31.64 21.75 -13.28
N PRO A 194 -31.60 23.09 -13.25
CA PRO A 194 -31.84 23.83 -12.02
C PRO A 194 -33.15 23.45 -11.36
N VAL A 195 -33.14 23.30 -10.04
CA VAL A 195 -34.33 23.01 -9.26
C VAL A 195 -34.90 24.34 -8.74
N PRO A 196 -36.12 24.75 -9.13
CA PRO A 196 -36.71 25.94 -8.65
C PRO A 196 -36.87 25.97 -7.12
N ALA A 197 -36.55 27.07 -6.48
CA ALA A 197 -36.85 27.27 -5.08
C ALA A 197 -38.32 27.58 -4.86
N THR A 198 -38.92 27.00 -3.83
CA THR A 198 -40.31 27.21 -3.43
C THR A 198 -40.43 28.05 -2.16
N PHE A 199 -39.32 28.28 -1.44
CA PHE A 199 -39.23 29.10 -0.26
C PHE A 199 -37.81 29.70 -0.13
N ASP A 200 -37.68 30.77 0.69
CA ASP A 200 -36.41 31.49 0.93
C ASP A 200 -35.90 31.36 2.38
N GLU A 201 -36.70 30.82 3.28
CA GLU A 201 -36.34 30.57 4.65
C GLU A 201 -35.44 29.32 4.79
N GLY A 202 -34.55 29.29 5.79
CA GLY A 202 -33.68 28.12 6.07
C GLY A 202 -32.39 28.52 6.72
N LEU A 203 -31.54 27.52 6.93
CA LEU A 203 -30.22 27.71 7.52
C LEU A 203 -29.30 28.55 6.64
N ARG A 204 -28.39 29.25 7.28
CA ARG A 204 -27.40 30.14 6.63
C ARG A 204 -25.99 29.71 6.97
N TRP A 205 -25.05 30.10 6.12
CA TRP A 205 -23.62 29.95 6.36
C TRP A 205 -23.00 31.24 6.86
N ARG A 206 -21.98 31.10 7.75
CA ARG A 206 -21.06 32.18 8.08
C ARG A 206 -19.62 31.63 8.12
N ILE A 207 -18.70 32.32 7.46
CA ILE A 207 -17.30 31.96 7.44
C ILE A 207 -16.53 32.95 8.31
N ASP A 208 -16.02 32.48 9.45
CA ASP A 208 -15.15 33.24 10.34
C ASP A 208 -13.66 32.98 10.03
N TRP A 209 -13.36 31.97 9.16
CA TRP A 209 -12.00 31.63 8.74
C TRP A 209 -11.94 31.38 7.22
N PRO A 210 -11.85 32.46 6.41
CA PRO A 210 -11.92 32.37 4.96
C PRO A 210 -10.72 31.66 4.31
N ASP A 211 -9.52 31.69 4.94
CA ASP A 211 -8.35 30.96 4.42
C ASP A 211 -8.51 29.44 4.51
N ALA A 212 -9.34 28.94 5.41
CA ALA A 212 -9.61 27.51 5.55
C ALA A 212 -10.83 27.04 4.76
N CYS A 213 -11.79 27.93 4.51
CA CYS A 213 -12.95 27.71 3.65
C CYS A 213 -13.26 29.00 2.88
N PRO A 214 -12.77 29.16 1.65
CA PRO A 214 -13.02 30.36 0.85
C PRO A 214 -14.45 30.46 0.33
N TRP A 215 -15.14 29.30 0.16
CA TRP A 215 -16.47 29.27 -0.43
C TRP A 215 -17.26 28.05 0.01
N ILE A 216 -18.53 28.26 0.35
CA ILE A 216 -19.47 27.19 0.72
C ILE A 216 -20.86 27.50 0.21
N LEU A 217 -21.52 26.49 -0.32
CA LEU A 217 -22.91 26.51 -0.72
C LEU A 217 -23.73 25.64 0.22
N GLY A 218 -25.01 25.99 0.37
CA GLY A 218 -25.96 25.17 1.10
C GLY A 218 -27.36 25.29 0.56
N ARG A 219 -28.20 24.31 0.85
CA ARG A 219 -29.61 24.32 0.46
C ARG A 219 -30.47 23.59 1.47
N THR A 220 -31.52 24.22 1.95
CA THR A 220 -32.52 23.58 2.79
C THR A 220 -33.53 22.85 1.90
N ILE A 221 -33.91 21.62 2.27
CA ILE A 221 -35.01 20.86 1.65
C ILE A 221 -35.97 20.44 2.76
N ARG A 222 -37.25 20.74 2.60
CA ARG A 222 -38.33 20.46 3.57
C ARG A 222 -39.25 19.39 3.06
N GLY A 223 -39.93 18.70 3.99
CA GLY A 223 -40.97 17.71 3.67
C GLY A 223 -40.43 16.40 3.08
N VAL A 224 -39.13 16.10 3.28
CA VAL A 224 -38.53 14.86 2.83
C VAL A 224 -39.03 13.67 3.68
N ARG A 225 -39.06 12.50 3.07
CA ARG A 225 -39.27 11.23 3.76
C ARG A 225 -38.01 10.39 3.62
N ASN A 226 -37.18 10.42 4.64
CA ASN A 226 -36.00 9.55 4.64
C ASN A 226 -36.43 8.08 4.72
N ARG A 227 -35.81 7.25 3.90
CA ARG A 227 -36.14 5.83 3.72
C ARG A 227 -34.89 5.04 3.33
N PRO A 228 -34.93 3.70 3.35
CA PRO A 228 -33.86 2.91 2.72
C PRO A 228 -33.65 3.34 1.27
N SER A 229 -32.41 3.35 0.83
CA SER A 229 -32.04 3.71 -0.54
C SER A 229 -32.71 2.81 -1.57
N PRO A 230 -33.11 3.35 -2.74
CA PRO A 230 -33.59 2.53 -3.84
C PRO A 230 -32.49 1.54 -4.26
N ARG A 231 -32.91 0.36 -4.73
CA ARG A 231 -32.02 -0.76 -5.02
C ARG A 231 -30.80 -0.34 -5.88
N TRP A 232 -31.02 0.41 -6.95
CA TRP A 232 -29.96 0.84 -7.86
C TRP A 232 -28.86 1.67 -7.17
N LEU A 233 -29.23 2.49 -6.15
CA LEU A 233 -28.27 3.29 -5.38
C LEU A 233 -27.55 2.43 -4.35
N ALA A 234 -28.30 1.60 -3.63
CA ALA A 234 -27.74 0.68 -2.66
C ALA A 234 -26.74 -0.30 -3.31
N ASP A 235 -27.12 -0.92 -4.44
CA ASP A 235 -26.28 -1.88 -5.17
C ASP A 235 -24.95 -1.24 -5.63
N ARG A 236 -24.98 0.00 -6.14
CA ARG A 236 -23.76 0.75 -6.50
C ARG A 236 -22.83 1.00 -5.33
N LEU A 237 -23.38 1.39 -4.18
CA LEU A 237 -22.57 1.62 -2.98
C LEU A 237 -22.00 0.31 -2.44
N VAL A 238 -22.80 -0.75 -2.41
CA VAL A 238 -22.35 -2.09 -1.98
C VAL A 238 -21.23 -2.60 -2.88
N SER A 239 -21.32 -2.43 -4.20
CA SER A 239 -20.31 -2.91 -5.14
C SER A 239 -18.92 -2.32 -4.88
N ILE A 240 -18.84 -1.09 -4.39
CA ILE A 240 -17.57 -0.43 -4.04
C ILE A 240 -17.15 -0.65 -2.58
N GLY A 241 -17.91 -1.47 -1.82
CA GLY A 241 -17.60 -1.84 -0.44
C GLY A 241 -18.22 -0.93 0.62
N LEU A 242 -19.13 -0.02 0.25
CA LEU A 242 -19.85 0.82 1.20
C LEU A 242 -21.12 0.12 1.69
N ARG A 243 -21.45 0.36 2.95
CA ARG A 243 -22.73 -0.08 3.53
C ARG A 243 -23.78 1.02 3.36
N PRO A 244 -24.89 0.78 2.66
CA PRO A 244 -26.01 1.72 2.63
C PRO A 244 -26.53 2.02 4.04
N ILE A 245 -26.83 3.28 4.30
CA ILE A 245 -27.30 3.77 5.61
C ILE A 245 -28.76 4.19 5.50
N ASN A 246 -29.04 5.23 4.75
CA ASN A 246 -30.36 5.73 4.39
C ASN A 246 -30.23 6.60 3.13
N ALA A 247 -31.34 6.88 2.48
CA ALA A 247 -31.33 7.55 1.18
C ALA A 247 -30.63 8.93 1.19
N LEU A 248 -30.78 9.73 2.24
CA LEU A 248 -30.16 11.04 2.32
C LEU A 248 -28.64 10.97 2.42
N VAL A 249 -28.11 10.10 3.27
CA VAL A 249 -26.67 9.89 3.43
C VAL A 249 -26.10 9.19 2.19
N ASP A 250 -26.82 8.23 1.63
CA ASP A 250 -26.34 7.46 0.48
C ASP A 250 -26.27 8.31 -0.80
N VAL A 251 -27.13 9.31 -0.97
CA VAL A 251 -27.01 10.32 -2.03
C VAL A 251 -25.71 11.11 -1.90
N THR A 252 -25.31 11.53 -0.69
CA THR A 252 -24.04 12.25 -0.48
C THR A 252 -22.83 11.34 -0.77
N ASN A 253 -22.89 10.08 -0.33
CA ASN A 253 -21.89 9.08 -0.66
C ASN A 253 -21.80 8.85 -2.17
N PHE A 254 -22.92 8.73 -2.86
CA PHE A 254 -22.96 8.57 -4.32
C PHE A 254 -22.19 9.70 -5.01
N PHE A 255 -22.48 10.98 -4.71
CA PHE A 255 -21.79 12.11 -5.34
C PHE A 255 -20.31 12.18 -4.99
N THR A 256 -19.94 11.72 -3.80
CA THR A 256 -18.53 11.58 -3.39
C THR A 256 -17.76 10.70 -4.36
N PHE A 257 -18.34 9.57 -4.82
CA PHE A 257 -17.69 8.64 -5.74
C PHE A 257 -18.02 8.92 -7.21
N ASP A 258 -19.18 9.46 -7.51
CA ASP A 258 -19.60 9.77 -8.89
C ASP A 258 -18.83 10.94 -9.49
N LEU A 259 -18.81 12.06 -8.78
CA LEU A 259 -18.19 13.30 -9.21
C LEU A 259 -16.83 13.61 -8.56
N GLY A 260 -16.40 12.81 -7.58
CA GLY A 260 -15.26 13.15 -6.73
C GLY A 260 -15.56 14.32 -5.81
N ARG A 261 -16.86 14.61 -5.56
CA ARG A 261 -17.34 15.77 -4.84
C ARG A 261 -18.02 15.36 -3.52
N PRO A 262 -17.30 15.37 -2.36
CA PRO A 262 -17.94 15.09 -1.08
C PRO A 262 -18.98 16.14 -0.75
N LEU A 263 -20.15 15.66 -0.33
CA LEU A 263 -21.25 16.44 0.20
C LEU A 263 -21.56 15.95 1.62
N HIS A 264 -22.18 16.82 2.42
CA HIS A 264 -22.73 16.44 3.72
C HIS A 264 -24.17 16.91 3.85
N VAL A 265 -24.94 16.25 4.67
CA VAL A 265 -26.33 16.63 5.00
C VAL A 265 -26.51 16.70 6.51
N PHE A 266 -26.99 17.83 6.97
CA PHE A 266 -27.43 18.01 8.36
C PHE A 266 -28.94 17.85 8.46
N ASP A 267 -29.41 17.22 9.50
CA ASP A 267 -30.83 17.32 9.90
C ASP A 267 -31.08 18.76 10.40
N ALA A 268 -31.76 19.56 9.59
CA ALA A 268 -31.95 20.97 9.88
C ALA A 268 -32.72 21.23 11.20
N SER A 269 -33.58 20.30 11.59
CA SER A 269 -34.34 20.40 12.85
C SER A 269 -33.47 20.18 14.10
N LYS A 270 -32.31 19.54 13.95
CA LYS A 270 -31.34 19.30 15.03
C LYS A 270 -30.29 20.42 15.16
N VAL A 271 -30.19 21.30 14.19
CA VAL A 271 -29.25 22.43 14.22
C VAL A 271 -29.79 23.51 15.16
N SER A 272 -28.98 23.91 16.12
CA SER A 272 -29.34 24.98 17.07
C SER A 272 -29.10 26.35 16.48
N GLY A 273 -30.18 27.13 16.32
CA GLY A 273 -30.14 28.46 15.70
C GLY A 273 -30.29 28.39 14.17
N GLU A 274 -30.08 29.54 13.51
CA GLU A 274 -30.32 29.70 12.07
C GLU A 274 -29.01 29.69 11.24
N THR A 275 -27.87 29.57 11.88
CA THR A 275 -26.56 29.76 11.22
C THR A 275 -25.55 28.74 11.64
N LEU A 276 -24.99 28.04 10.64
CA LEU A 276 -23.78 27.23 10.79
C LEU A 276 -22.54 28.10 10.51
N VAL A 277 -21.55 27.99 11.37
CA VAL A 277 -20.36 28.85 11.37
C VAL A 277 -19.09 28.02 11.17
N LEU A 278 -18.30 28.42 10.19
CA LEU A 278 -16.98 27.83 9.94
C LEU A 278 -15.91 28.68 10.66
N ARG A 279 -15.27 28.08 11.66
CA ARG A 279 -14.30 28.76 12.52
C ARG A 279 -13.21 27.84 13.02
N HIS A 280 -12.20 28.43 13.65
CA HIS A 280 -11.18 27.68 14.39
C HIS A 280 -11.80 26.84 15.52
N GLY A 281 -11.23 25.66 15.75
CA GLY A 281 -11.46 24.90 16.98
C GLY A 281 -10.99 25.67 18.21
N ARG A 282 -11.61 25.45 19.36
CA ARG A 282 -11.33 26.16 20.63
C ARG A 282 -11.12 25.20 21.79
N GLY A 283 -10.71 23.93 21.51
CA GLY A 283 -10.54 22.91 22.51
C GLY A 283 -11.83 22.16 22.85
N GLU A 284 -12.88 22.35 22.06
CA GLU A 284 -14.15 21.62 22.24
C GLU A 284 -14.00 20.16 21.80
N SER A 285 -14.74 19.28 22.46
CA SER A 285 -14.90 17.89 22.05
C SER A 285 -16.27 17.67 21.44
N PHE A 286 -16.34 16.78 20.44
CA PHE A 286 -17.59 16.35 19.83
C PHE A 286 -17.57 14.87 19.51
N ARG A 287 -18.74 14.26 19.50
CA ARG A 287 -18.95 12.87 19.09
C ARG A 287 -19.09 12.79 17.59
N ALA A 288 -18.17 12.08 16.91
CA ALA A 288 -18.18 11.97 15.47
C ALA A 288 -18.98 10.75 14.99
N LEU A 289 -19.37 10.73 13.70
CA LEU A 289 -20.16 9.65 13.07
C LEU A 289 -19.52 8.26 13.14
N ASN A 290 -18.23 8.15 13.40
CA ASN A 290 -17.55 6.87 13.64
C ASN A 290 -17.63 6.39 15.10
N GLY A 291 -18.41 7.06 15.94
CA GLY A 291 -18.63 6.71 17.34
C GLY A 291 -17.46 7.06 18.26
N LYS A 292 -16.49 7.87 17.84
CA LYS A 292 -15.36 8.33 18.67
C LYS A 292 -15.51 9.80 19.04
N ASP A 293 -14.94 10.16 20.19
CA ASP A 293 -14.87 11.55 20.63
C ASP A 293 -13.54 12.18 20.17
N TYR A 294 -13.59 13.38 19.59
CA TYR A 294 -12.43 14.14 19.15
C TYR A 294 -12.43 15.52 19.78
N THR A 295 -11.26 15.98 20.19
CA THR A 295 -11.04 17.33 20.73
C THR A 295 -10.33 18.17 19.69
N LEU A 296 -10.97 19.27 19.26
CA LEU A 296 -10.45 20.14 18.23
C LEU A 296 -9.36 21.07 18.77
N THR A 297 -8.36 21.32 17.95
CA THR A 297 -7.30 22.28 18.20
C THR A 297 -7.58 23.59 17.42
N PRO A 298 -6.91 24.70 17.73
CA PRO A 298 -7.06 25.95 16.96
C PRO A 298 -6.65 25.84 15.48
N GLN A 299 -5.94 24.80 15.09
CA GLN A 299 -5.56 24.52 13.70
C GLN A 299 -6.61 23.75 12.92
N ASP A 300 -7.64 23.22 13.59
CA ASP A 300 -8.73 22.45 12.97
C ASP A 300 -9.86 23.39 12.59
N LEU A 301 -10.43 23.20 11.39
CA LEU A 301 -11.62 23.91 10.95
C LEU A 301 -12.86 23.19 11.48
N ALA A 302 -13.64 23.88 12.28
CA ALA A 302 -14.90 23.41 12.84
C ALA A 302 -16.10 24.01 12.11
N ILE A 303 -17.11 23.20 11.82
CA ILE A 303 -18.47 23.65 11.53
C ILE A 303 -19.23 23.60 12.84
N THR A 304 -19.80 24.73 13.25
CA THR A 304 -20.47 24.88 14.55
C THR A 304 -21.82 25.54 14.40
N ASP A 305 -22.72 25.24 15.30
CA ASP A 305 -23.98 25.94 15.52
C ASP A 305 -23.98 26.68 16.87
N ALA A 306 -25.14 27.10 17.36
CA ALA A 306 -25.26 27.74 18.66
C ALA A 306 -25.02 26.84 19.86
N ALA A 307 -25.17 25.49 19.69
CA ALA A 307 -24.93 24.50 20.72
C ALA A 307 -23.48 24.03 20.79
N GLY A 308 -22.73 24.07 19.67
CA GLY A 308 -21.35 23.62 19.66
C GLY A 308 -20.85 23.12 18.30
N VAL A 309 -19.89 22.20 18.34
CA VAL A 309 -19.25 21.62 17.13
C VAL A 309 -20.16 20.55 16.54
N GLN A 310 -20.46 20.67 15.24
CA GLN A 310 -21.28 19.75 14.46
C GLN A 310 -20.46 18.92 13.46
N SER A 311 -19.27 19.40 13.09
CA SER A 311 -18.40 18.70 12.14
C SER A 311 -16.96 19.18 12.24
N MET A 312 -16.02 18.29 11.98
CA MET A 312 -14.63 18.61 11.63
C MET A 312 -14.58 18.72 10.10
N ALA A 313 -14.58 19.94 9.60
CA ALA A 313 -14.81 20.29 8.19
C ALA A 313 -13.89 19.54 7.23
N GLY A 314 -14.48 18.89 6.23
CA GLY A 314 -13.77 18.11 5.22
C GLY A 314 -13.17 16.79 5.71
N VAL A 315 -13.33 16.43 7.00
CA VAL A 315 -12.74 15.25 7.60
C VAL A 315 -13.82 14.27 8.09
N ILE A 316 -14.70 14.70 9.02
CA ILE A 316 -15.75 13.84 9.56
C ILE A 316 -16.88 14.66 10.19
N GLY A 317 -18.13 14.26 9.92
CA GLY A 317 -19.33 14.84 10.53
C GLY A 317 -19.52 14.42 11.98
N GLY A 318 -20.34 15.19 12.71
CA GLY A 318 -20.78 14.89 14.07
C GLY A 318 -22.08 14.08 14.09
N GLU A 319 -22.29 13.37 15.18
CA GLU A 319 -23.43 12.48 15.35
C GLU A 319 -24.72 13.26 15.67
N THR A 320 -24.60 14.42 16.35
CA THR A 320 -25.73 15.20 16.89
C THR A 320 -26.68 15.74 15.85
N THR A 321 -26.16 16.18 14.70
CA THR A 321 -26.94 16.73 13.58
C THR A 321 -27.06 15.78 12.40
N GLY A 322 -26.69 14.52 12.58
CA GLY A 322 -26.83 13.48 11.57
C GLY A 322 -28.28 13.22 11.18
N CYS A 323 -28.51 12.95 9.89
CA CYS A 323 -29.83 12.55 9.37
C CYS A 323 -30.16 11.10 9.78
N ASP A 324 -31.38 10.89 10.25
CA ASP A 324 -31.96 9.60 10.58
C ASP A 324 -33.30 9.36 9.85
N GLU A 325 -33.98 8.26 10.14
CA GLU A 325 -35.25 7.86 9.52
C GLU A 325 -36.41 8.84 9.81
N ASN A 326 -36.27 9.69 10.83
CA ASN A 326 -37.28 10.69 11.21
C ASN A 326 -36.98 12.07 10.61
N THR A 327 -35.87 12.24 9.92
CA THR A 327 -35.51 13.51 9.30
C THR A 327 -36.52 13.91 8.24
N THR A 328 -37.14 15.08 8.42
CA THR A 328 -38.13 15.67 7.51
C THR A 328 -37.66 16.99 6.87
N GLU A 329 -36.60 17.56 7.39
CA GLU A 329 -35.96 18.76 6.89
C GLU A 329 -34.44 18.60 6.95
N LEU A 330 -33.73 18.87 5.85
CA LEU A 330 -32.30 18.75 5.77
C LEU A 330 -31.64 20.00 5.21
N PHE A 331 -30.34 20.12 5.48
CA PHE A 331 -29.48 21.17 4.91
C PHE A 331 -28.28 20.53 4.22
N ILE A 332 -28.16 20.72 2.92
CA ILE A 332 -27.01 20.24 2.14
C ILE A 332 -25.81 21.17 2.39
N GLU A 333 -24.64 20.58 2.61
CA GLU A 333 -23.34 21.22 2.62
C GLU A 333 -22.58 20.88 1.34
N CYS A 334 -22.08 21.92 0.65
CA CYS A 334 -21.17 21.79 -0.47
C CYS A 334 -20.07 22.83 -0.33
N ALA A 335 -18.93 22.45 0.23
CA ALA A 335 -17.86 23.37 0.61
C ALA A 335 -16.59 23.19 -0.21
N LEU A 336 -15.79 24.24 -0.30
CA LEU A 336 -14.42 24.22 -0.76
C LEU A 336 -13.51 24.48 0.46
N PHE A 337 -12.74 23.47 0.87
CA PHE A 337 -11.82 23.57 2.00
C PHE A 337 -10.37 23.65 1.51
N ASP A 338 -9.51 24.31 2.29
CA ASP A 338 -8.07 24.31 2.03
C ASP A 338 -7.50 22.89 2.15
N PRO A 339 -6.88 22.32 1.08
CA PRO A 339 -6.44 20.93 1.04
C PRO A 339 -5.39 20.61 2.10
N VAL A 340 -4.47 21.55 2.35
CA VAL A 340 -3.36 21.35 3.31
C VAL A 340 -3.91 21.23 4.72
N ARG A 341 -4.86 22.08 5.09
CA ARG A 341 -5.50 22.05 6.41
C ARG A 341 -6.27 20.77 6.64
N VAL A 342 -7.03 20.31 5.64
CA VAL A 342 -7.74 19.03 5.72
C VAL A 342 -6.75 17.88 5.91
N ALA A 343 -5.65 17.86 5.15
CA ALA A 343 -4.61 16.84 5.27
C ALA A 343 -3.97 16.82 6.67
N LEU A 344 -3.59 17.99 7.18
CA LEU A 344 -2.95 18.13 8.50
C LEU A 344 -3.92 17.78 9.64
N THR A 345 -5.17 18.17 9.54
CA THR A 345 -6.23 17.81 10.51
C THR A 345 -6.44 16.32 10.55
N GLY A 346 -6.61 15.68 9.38
CA GLY A 346 -6.79 14.25 9.32
C GLY A 346 -5.59 13.45 9.85
N ARG A 347 -4.36 13.91 9.61
CA ARG A 347 -3.14 13.30 10.19
C ARG A 347 -3.10 13.45 11.71
N ARG A 348 -3.40 14.66 12.24
CA ARG A 348 -3.41 14.96 13.68
C ARG A 348 -4.34 14.05 14.45
N HIS A 349 -5.54 13.84 13.91
CA HIS A 349 -6.58 13.02 14.54
C HIS A 349 -6.58 11.57 14.08
N GLN A 350 -5.66 11.17 13.18
CA GLN A 350 -5.53 9.82 12.60
C GLN A 350 -6.85 9.32 11.98
N ILE A 351 -7.55 10.22 11.29
CA ILE A 351 -8.82 9.92 10.61
C ILE A 351 -8.55 9.69 9.13
N VAL A 352 -9.01 8.56 8.61
CA VAL A 352 -9.07 8.26 7.18
C VAL A 352 -10.54 8.24 6.79
N SER A 353 -10.94 9.10 5.84
CA SER A 353 -12.29 9.13 5.29
C SER A 353 -12.26 9.42 3.79
N ASP A 354 -13.31 8.99 3.08
CA ASP A 354 -13.44 9.25 1.64
C ASP A 354 -13.55 10.74 1.31
N ALA A 355 -14.18 11.51 2.17
CA ALA A 355 -14.25 12.96 2.05
C ALA A 355 -12.86 13.59 2.18
N ARG A 356 -12.11 13.23 3.24
CA ARG A 356 -10.74 13.72 3.44
C ARG A 356 -9.86 13.40 2.25
N GLN A 357 -9.88 12.16 1.74
CA GLN A 357 -9.04 11.75 0.61
C GLN A 357 -9.23 12.62 -0.62
N ARG A 358 -10.42 13.14 -0.83
CA ARG A 358 -10.74 14.04 -1.94
C ARG A 358 -10.36 15.47 -1.64
N PHE A 359 -10.77 16.00 -0.48
CA PHE A 359 -10.45 17.36 -0.10
C PHE A 359 -8.96 17.64 0.01
N GLU A 360 -8.17 16.71 0.58
CA GLU A 360 -6.72 16.90 0.73
C GLU A 360 -5.95 16.91 -0.61
N ARG A 361 -6.57 16.48 -1.73
CA ARG A 361 -6.02 16.54 -3.08
C ARG A 361 -6.55 17.70 -3.90
N GLY A 362 -7.46 18.46 -3.34
CA GLY A 362 -8.15 19.53 -4.03
C GLY A 362 -9.38 19.05 -4.80
N ILE A 363 -10.42 19.87 -4.75
CA ILE A 363 -11.72 19.62 -5.40
C ILE A 363 -11.93 20.66 -6.49
N ASP A 364 -12.61 20.24 -7.56
CA ASP A 364 -13.02 21.13 -8.64
C ASP A 364 -13.95 22.26 -8.10
N PRO A 365 -13.50 23.53 -8.09
CA PRO A 365 -14.32 24.64 -7.61
C PRO A 365 -15.50 24.94 -8.53
N ALA A 366 -15.37 24.68 -9.83
CA ALA A 366 -16.40 25.04 -10.80
C ALA A 366 -17.62 24.12 -10.77
N ILE A 367 -17.48 22.88 -10.27
CA ILE A 367 -18.60 21.94 -10.22
C ILE A 367 -19.56 22.18 -9.04
N MET A 368 -19.21 23.07 -8.09
CA MET A 368 -19.97 23.21 -6.85
C MET A 368 -21.44 23.55 -7.03
N PRO A 369 -21.84 24.54 -7.87
CA PRO A 369 -23.24 24.84 -8.11
C PRO A 369 -23.99 23.68 -8.74
N ASP A 370 -23.37 23.03 -9.73
CA ASP A 370 -23.98 21.89 -10.45
C ASP A 370 -24.16 20.69 -9.53
N ALA A 371 -23.22 20.44 -8.61
CA ALA A 371 -23.30 19.36 -7.63
C ALA A 371 -24.46 19.59 -6.63
N VAL A 372 -24.69 20.80 -6.17
CA VAL A 372 -25.83 21.13 -5.30
C VAL A 372 -27.16 20.91 -6.03
N GLU A 373 -27.26 21.34 -7.29
CA GLU A 373 -28.46 21.13 -8.10
C GLU A 373 -28.72 19.64 -8.37
N ALA A 374 -27.69 18.89 -8.74
CA ALA A 374 -27.80 17.45 -8.99
C ALA A 374 -28.18 16.67 -7.71
N ALA A 375 -27.56 17.00 -6.58
CA ALA A 375 -27.89 16.37 -5.30
C ALA A 375 -29.31 16.73 -4.84
N THR A 376 -29.71 17.99 -4.99
CA THR A 376 -31.08 18.42 -4.71
C THR A 376 -32.07 17.61 -5.53
N ARG A 377 -31.87 17.51 -6.86
CA ARG A 377 -32.75 16.75 -7.75
C ARG A 377 -32.86 15.29 -7.30
N MET A 378 -31.74 14.64 -7.04
CA MET A 378 -31.74 13.24 -6.61
C MET A 378 -32.47 13.04 -5.28
N ILE A 379 -32.27 13.94 -4.30
CA ILE A 379 -32.97 13.89 -3.02
C ILE A 379 -34.50 14.03 -3.25
N LEU A 380 -34.94 14.98 -4.07
CA LEU A 380 -36.36 15.16 -4.37
C LEU A 380 -36.96 13.94 -5.08
N ASP A 381 -36.23 13.36 -6.04
CA ASP A 381 -36.69 12.16 -6.77
C ASP A 381 -36.80 10.93 -5.86
N VAL A 382 -35.87 10.79 -4.89
CA VAL A 382 -35.84 9.62 -4.01
C VAL A 382 -36.68 9.82 -2.73
N CYS A 383 -36.61 10.97 -2.11
CA CYS A 383 -37.22 11.25 -0.80
C CYS A 383 -38.40 12.22 -0.86
N GLY A 384 -38.66 12.85 -2.02
CA GLY A 384 -39.65 13.91 -2.15
C GLY A 384 -39.23 15.20 -1.46
N GLY A 385 -40.17 16.08 -1.23
CA GLY A 385 -39.95 17.35 -0.55
C GLY A 385 -39.94 18.58 -1.45
N GLU A 386 -39.58 19.72 -0.91
CA GLU A 386 -39.49 21.02 -1.57
C GLU A 386 -38.15 21.68 -1.27
N ALA A 387 -37.54 22.29 -2.28
CA ALA A 387 -36.22 22.92 -2.15
C ALA A 387 -36.33 24.42 -1.90
N GLY A 388 -35.57 24.92 -0.94
CA GLY A 388 -35.35 26.34 -0.71
C GLY A 388 -34.35 26.95 -1.68
N LEU A 389 -34.03 28.25 -1.47
CA LEU A 389 -32.95 28.91 -2.18
C LEU A 389 -31.59 28.27 -1.86
N VAL A 390 -30.70 28.28 -2.85
CA VAL A 390 -29.27 28.06 -2.59
C VAL A 390 -28.72 29.24 -1.85
N VAL A 391 -28.12 29.02 -0.70
CA VAL A 391 -27.44 30.03 0.12
C VAL A 391 -25.93 29.81 0.04
N GLU A 392 -25.17 30.92 0.07
CA GLU A 392 -23.71 30.88 -0.01
C GLU A 392 -23.07 31.79 1.03
N ALA A 393 -21.83 31.47 1.37
CA ALA A 393 -20.91 32.34 2.10
C ALA A 393 -19.50 32.23 1.47
N GLY A 394 -18.77 33.35 1.56
CA GLY A 394 -17.52 33.51 0.82
C GLY A 394 -17.75 33.85 -0.64
N ALA A 395 -16.84 33.46 -1.50
CA ALA A 395 -16.94 33.68 -2.93
C ALA A 395 -16.12 32.59 -3.70
N THR A 396 -16.48 32.36 -4.94
CA THR A 396 -15.72 31.51 -5.85
C THR A 396 -14.27 31.99 -5.92
N PRO A 397 -13.29 31.22 -5.51
CA PRO A 397 -11.89 31.60 -5.61
C PRO A 397 -11.47 31.74 -7.08
N ALA A 398 -10.47 32.57 -7.33
CA ALA A 398 -9.85 32.67 -8.64
C ALA A 398 -9.08 31.37 -8.93
N TRP A 399 -9.68 30.45 -9.67
CA TRP A 399 -9.06 29.18 -10.06
C TRP A 399 -8.50 29.21 -11.48
N GLN A 400 -8.91 30.17 -12.31
CA GLN A 400 -8.43 30.29 -13.70
C GLN A 400 -6.93 30.57 -13.71
N ARG A 401 -6.21 29.75 -14.43
CA ARG A 401 -4.77 29.86 -14.59
C ARG A 401 -4.32 29.31 -15.94
N ASN A 402 -3.21 29.83 -16.43
CA ASN A 402 -2.60 29.40 -17.67
C ASN A 402 -1.29 28.69 -17.41
N ALA A 403 -0.99 27.71 -18.27
CA ALA A 403 0.27 27.01 -18.31
C ALA A 403 0.84 27.03 -19.73
N THR A 404 2.15 27.08 -19.87
CA THR A 404 2.83 27.14 -21.18
C THR A 404 3.71 25.93 -21.36
N LEU A 405 3.57 25.27 -22.51
CA LEU A 405 4.40 24.14 -22.96
C LEU A 405 5.31 24.60 -24.10
N ARG A 406 6.64 24.48 -23.92
CA ARG A 406 7.64 24.63 -24.97
C ARG A 406 7.83 23.29 -25.68
N PHE A 407 7.66 23.24 -27.00
CA PHE A 407 7.70 21.97 -27.74
C PHE A 407 9.07 21.26 -27.67
N GLU A 408 10.18 21.99 -27.57
CA GLU A 408 11.50 21.41 -27.35
C GLU A 408 11.64 20.59 -26.06
N ARG A 409 10.87 20.93 -25.05
CA ARG A 409 10.85 20.23 -23.75
C ARG A 409 10.23 18.83 -23.83
N LEU A 410 9.36 18.58 -24.81
CA LEU A 410 8.83 17.23 -25.07
C LEU A 410 9.95 16.24 -25.40
N HIS A 411 10.96 16.68 -26.19
CA HIS A 411 12.15 15.86 -26.43
C HIS A 411 13.11 15.89 -25.23
N GLY A 412 13.45 17.08 -24.74
CA GLY A 412 14.51 17.28 -23.74
C GLY A 412 14.20 16.63 -22.38
N LEU A 413 12.94 16.68 -21.93
CA LEU A 413 12.47 16.09 -20.69
C LEU A 413 11.72 14.77 -20.91
N GLY A 414 10.87 14.72 -21.95
CA GLY A 414 10.05 13.54 -22.27
C GLY A 414 10.78 12.41 -22.98
N GLY A 415 11.98 12.68 -23.53
CA GLY A 415 12.81 11.65 -24.18
C GLY A 415 12.29 11.15 -25.53
N THR A 416 11.29 11.81 -26.12
CA THR A 416 10.70 11.41 -27.40
C THR A 416 10.24 12.62 -28.20
N ASP A 417 10.26 12.49 -29.52
CA ASP A 417 9.73 13.53 -30.41
C ASP A 417 8.23 13.42 -30.51
N VAL A 418 7.53 14.51 -30.20
CA VAL A 418 6.09 14.66 -30.35
C VAL A 418 5.81 15.88 -31.19
N ALA A 419 5.01 15.73 -32.26
CA ALA A 419 4.61 16.86 -33.10
C ALA A 419 3.78 17.87 -32.30
N ALA A 420 3.99 19.16 -32.54
CA ALA A 420 3.27 20.22 -31.84
C ALA A 420 1.73 20.06 -31.91
N ASP A 421 1.21 19.71 -33.09
CA ASP A 421 -0.23 19.51 -33.29
C ASP A 421 -0.75 18.28 -32.51
N GLU A 422 0.05 17.21 -32.39
CA GLU A 422 -0.27 16.03 -31.58
C GLU A 422 -0.34 16.39 -30.08
N ALA A 423 0.66 17.15 -29.60
CA ALA A 423 0.70 17.60 -28.20
C ALA A 423 -0.51 18.50 -27.86
N ILE A 424 -0.84 19.44 -28.76
CA ILE A 424 -2.01 20.33 -28.58
C ILE A 424 -3.30 19.51 -28.56
N ALA A 425 -3.48 18.60 -29.53
CA ALA A 425 -4.67 17.77 -29.59
C ALA A 425 -4.84 16.86 -28.36
N ALA A 426 -3.72 16.41 -27.75
CA ALA A 426 -3.76 15.64 -26.52
C ALA A 426 -4.27 16.51 -25.35
N LEU A 427 -3.77 17.72 -25.20
CA LEU A 427 -4.17 18.67 -24.17
C LEU A 427 -5.65 19.08 -24.36
N GLU A 428 -6.09 19.38 -25.59
CA GLU A 428 -7.50 19.74 -25.87
C GLU A 428 -8.46 18.60 -25.50
N ARG A 429 -8.11 17.34 -25.79
CA ARG A 429 -8.92 16.18 -25.40
C ARG A 429 -9.05 16.05 -23.88
N LEU A 430 -8.08 16.50 -23.11
CA LEU A 430 -8.10 16.53 -21.63
C LEU A 430 -8.82 17.76 -21.08
N GLY A 431 -9.28 18.66 -21.95
CA GLY A 431 -10.05 19.85 -21.57
C GLY A 431 -9.23 21.12 -21.37
N PHE A 432 -7.95 21.11 -21.71
CA PHE A 432 -7.16 22.35 -21.74
C PHE A 432 -7.57 23.17 -22.97
N ALA A 433 -7.79 24.47 -22.80
CA ALA A 433 -8.16 25.35 -23.89
C ALA A 433 -6.93 26.14 -24.40
N VAL A 434 -6.70 26.17 -25.70
CA VAL A 434 -5.59 26.93 -26.28
C VAL A 434 -5.88 28.43 -26.23
N GLU A 435 -5.05 29.17 -25.49
CA GLU A 435 -5.11 30.64 -25.38
C GLU A 435 -4.24 31.32 -26.46
N SER A 436 -3.04 30.76 -26.67
CA SER A 436 -2.12 31.27 -27.70
C SER A 436 -1.15 30.19 -28.15
N ARG A 437 -0.66 30.33 -29.36
CA ARG A 437 0.30 29.40 -29.97
C ARG A 437 1.29 30.14 -30.87
N ASP A 438 2.55 29.73 -30.82
CA ASP A 438 3.56 30.09 -31.83
C ASP A 438 4.33 28.82 -32.28
N HIS A 439 5.42 28.98 -33.02
CA HIS A 439 6.21 27.87 -33.52
C HIS A 439 7.00 27.12 -32.44
N ALA A 440 7.22 27.70 -31.27
CA ALA A 440 8.04 27.16 -30.20
C ALA A 440 7.24 26.68 -28.99
N ARG A 441 6.04 27.19 -28.78
CA ARG A 441 5.24 26.94 -27.55
C ARG A 441 3.74 27.10 -27.77
N VAL A 442 2.99 26.53 -26.84
CA VAL A 442 1.55 26.74 -26.67
C VAL A 442 1.26 27.17 -25.22
N THR A 443 0.39 28.15 -25.05
CA THR A 443 -0.17 28.52 -23.75
C THR A 443 -1.60 28.03 -23.70
N VAL A 444 -1.95 27.31 -22.65
CA VAL A 444 -3.29 26.74 -22.45
C VAL A 444 -3.90 27.23 -21.14
N SER A 445 -5.22 27.39 -21.13
CA SER A 445 -6.01 27.56 -19.91
C SER A 445 -6.19 26.19 -19.26
N VAL A 446 -5.90 26.10 -17.96
CA VAL A 446 -5.95 24.88 -17.17
C VAL A 446 -7.38 24.61 -16.73
N PRO A 447 -7.95 23.39 -16.94
CA PRO A 447 -9.29 23.07 -16.47
C PRO A 447 -9.43 23.17 -14.95
N SER A 448 -10.63 23.50 -14.47
CA SER A 448 -10.91 23.69 -13.05
C SER A 448 -10.64 22.45 -12.18
N TRP A 449 -10.78 21.27 -12.73
CA TRP A 449 -10.55 19.98 -12.04
C TRP A 449 -9.10 19.56 -11.93
N ARG A 450 -8.17 20.20 -12.65
CA ARG A 450 -6.73 19.88 -12.63
C ARG A 450 -6.00 20.76 -11.60
N ASN A 451 -6.31 20.53 -10.33
CA ASN A 451 -5.71 21.29 -9.21
C ASN A 451 -4.20 21.04 -9.04
N ASP A 452 -3.69 19.95 -9.60
CA ASP A 452 -2.27 19.57 -9.63
C ASP A 452 -1.43 20.48 -10.55
N VAL A 453 -1.98 20.94 -11.68
CA VAL A 453 -1.30 21.85 -12.59
C VAL A 453 -1.33 23.26 -12.00
N ALA A 454 -0.34 23.59 -11.17
CA ALA A 454 -0.27 24.85 -10.44
C ALA A 454 0.05 26.05 -11.36
N ALA A 455 -0.20 27.26 -10.88
CA ALA A 455 0.36 28.45 -11.51
C ALA A 455 1.89 28.46 -11.31
N PRO A 456 2.67 29.04 -12.26
CA PRO A 456 4.10 29.22 -12.06
C PRO A 456 4.36 30.04 -10.79
N THR A 457 5.02 29.43 -9.82
CA THR A 457 5.28 30.08 -8.54
C THR A 457 6.77 30.05 -8.25
N MET A 458 7.35 31.19 -7.90
CA MET A 458 8.67 31.27 -7.28
C MET A 458 8.54 30.66 -5.88
N LEU A 459 9.40 29.70 -5.54
CA LEU A 459 9.49 29.24 -4.16
C LEU A 459 9.88 30.43 -3.27
N ASP A 460 9.09 30.65 -2.24
CA ASP A 460 9.38 31.69 -1.27
C ASP A 460 10.68 31.35 -0.55
N GLN A 461 11.68 32.26 -0.62
CA GLN A 461 13.00 32.06 -0.02
C GLN A 461 12.96 32.00 1.50
N ASP A 462 11.84 32.43 2.10
CA ASP A 462 11.61 32.43 3.55
C ASP A 462 10.82 31.18 4.04
N ALA A 463 10.45 30.27 3.15
CA ALA A 463 9.81 29.01 3.55
C ALA A 463 10.84 28.10 4.26
N ASP A 464 10.38 27.41 5.30
CA ASP A 464 11.17 26.39 6.04
C ASP A 464 11.34 25.15 5.16
N LEU A 465 12.20 25.27 4.14
CA LEU A 465 12.45 24.26 3.13
C LEU A 465 13.51 23.25 3.61
N ASP A 466 13.39 22.01 3.18
CA ASP A 466 14.47 21.03 3.30
C ASP A 466 15.78 21.65 2.80
N PRO A 467 16.91 21.49 3.51
CA PRO A 467 18.19 22.08 3.14
C PRO A 467 18.65 21.78 1.71
N ALA A 468 18.27 20.61 1.14
CA ALA A 468 18.57 20.27 -0.24
C ALA A 468 17.73 21.08 -1.24
N VAL A 469 16.47 21.35 -0.91
CA VAL A 469 15.55 22.18 -1.69
C VAL A 469 15.96 23.66 -1.58
N ALA A 470 16.32 24.10 -0.37
CA ALA A 470 16.81 25.46 -0.13
C ALA A 470 18.11 25.77 -0.89
N ALA A 471 19.04 24.80 -0.99
CA ALA A 471 20.25 24.96 -1.79
C ALA A 471 19.94 25.13 -3.29
N THR A 472 19.00 24.38 -3.82
CA THR A 472 18.55 24.48 -5.23
C THR A 472 17.81 25.80 -5.48
N ALA A 473 17.02 26.27 -4.50
CA ALA A 473 16.34 27.57 -4.55
C ALA A 473 17.34 28.76 -4.54
N ALA A 474 18.42 28.64 -3.75
CA ALA A 474 19.49 29.65 -3.69
C ALA A 474 20.23 29.82 -5.03
N GLU A 475 20.25 28.80 -5.90
CA GLU A 475 20.80 28.87 -7.26
C GLU A 475 19.84 29.52 -8.26
N GLY A 476 18.65 29.99 -7.83
CA GLY A 476 17.67 30.67 -8.67
C GLY A 476 16.88 29.78 -9.62
N CYS A 477 16.88 28.45 -9.39
CA CYS A 477 16.29 27.45 -10.28
C CYS A 477 15.01 26.79 -9.74
N ALA A 478 14.49 27.22 -8.58
CA ALA A 478 13.32 26.58 -8.00
C ALA A 478 12.01 27.29 -8.40
N LEU A 479 11.66 27.17 -9.67
CA LEU A 479 10.32 27.46 -10.17
C LEU A 479 9.49 26.18 -10.10
N ILE A 480 8.28 26.26 -9.52
CA ILE A 480 7.26 25.26 -9.85
C ILE A 480 6.87 25.53 -11.30
N GLU A 481 7.29 24.62 -12.18
CA GLU A 481 7.01 24.73 -13.62
C GLU A 481 5.86 23.79 -13.98
N PRO A 482 4.63 24.32 -14.22
CA PRO A 482 3.49 23.50 -14.66
C PRO A 482 3.72 22.87 -16.05
N GLU A 483 4.78 23.23 -16.74
CA GLU A 483 5.18 22.66 -18.01
C GLU A 483 5.49 21.16 -17.89
N CYS A 484 6.03 20.71 -16.75
CA CYS A 484 6.29 19.28 -16.50
C CYS A 484 5.01 18.48 -16.49
N ASP A 485 3.96 19.03 -15.87
CA ASP A 485 2.64 18.40 -15.80
C ASP A 485 1.99 18.33 -17.20
N LEU A 486 2.15 19.37 -18.03
CA LEU A 486 1.67 19.35 -19.42
C LEU A 486 2.41 18.30 -20.27
N ILE A 487 3.71 18.11 -20.04
CA ILE A 487 4.51 17.06 -20.71
C ILE A 487 4.02 15.69 -20.28
N GLU A 488 3.79 15.46 -18.98
CA GLU A 488 3.20 14.22 -18.45
C GLU A 488 1.88 13.91 -19.15
N GLU A 489 0.98 14.88 -19.28
CA GLU A 489 -0.32 14.71 -19.92
C GLU A 489 -0.21 14.26 -21.37
N VAL A 490 0.69 14.88 -22.14
CA VAL A 490 0.94 14.51 -23.53
C VAL A 490 1.49 13.09 -23.63
N LEU A 491 2.50 12.76 -22.81
CA LEU A 491 3.18 11.48 -22.87
C LEU A 491 2.28 10.31 -22.40
N ARG A 492 1.51 10.49 -21.33
CA ARG A 492 0.64 9.44 -20.82
C ARG A 492 -0.51 9.11 -21.80
N LEU A 493 -1.08 10.11 -22.50
CA LEU A 493 -2.08 9.85 -23.53
C LEU A 493 -1.51 9.19 -24.78
N ARG A 494 -0.29 9.54 -25.16
CA ARG A 494 0.44 8.87 -26.26
C ARG A 494 0.78 7.42 -25.90
N GLY A 495 1.03 7.14 -24.62
CA GLY A 495 1.51 5.88 -24.06
C GLY A 495 3.02 5.91 -23.83
N LEU A 496 3.42 5.57 -22.63
CA LEU A 496 4.84 5.56 -22.21
C LEU A 496 5.68 4.52 -22.99
N ASP A 497 5.05 3.47 -23.51
CA ASP A 497 5.69 2.45 -24.37
C ASP A 497 6.23 3.02 -25.69
N ALA A 498 5.73 4.19 -26.09
CA ALA A 498 6.22 4.90 -27.28
C ALA A 498 7.56 5.62 -27.05
N ILE A 499 8.04 5.69 -25.81
CA ILE A 499 9.35 6.30 -25.47
C ILE A 499 10.44 5.24 -25.72
N PRO A 500 11.39 5.51 -26.66
CA PRO A 500 12.41 4.52 -27.00
C PRO A 500 13.40 4.36 -25.85
N PRO A 501 13.80 3.13 -25.49
CA PRO A 501 14.89 2.92 -24.55
C PRO A 501 16.21 3.40 -25.13
N VAL A 502 16.94 4.21 -24.38
CA VAL A 502 18.25 4.74 -24.79
C VAL A 502 19.32 4.22 -23.85
N SER A 503 20.37 3.62 -24.42
CA SER A 503 21.53 3.20 -23.63
C SER A 503 22.28 4.39 -23.08
N LEU A 504 22.68 4.32 -21.80
CA LEU A 504 23.53 5.34 -21.22
C LEU A 504 24.88 5.41 -22.01
N PRO A 505 25.31 6.59 -22.44
CA PRO A 505 26.58 6.73 -23.11
C PRO A 505 27.74 6.39 -22.16
N SER A 506 28.67 5.55 -22.59
CA SER A 506 29.91 5.30 -21.85
C SER A 506 30.93 6.35 -22.18
N ALA A 507 31.25 7.21 -21.23
CA ALA A 507 32.27 8.23 -21.37
C ALA A 507 33.70 7.67 -21.27
N ALA A 508 33.89 6.44 -20.80
CA ALA A 508 35.19 5.81 -20.60
C ALA A 508 35.43 4.68 -21.62
N PRO A 509 36.54 4.72 -22.40
CA PRO A 509 36.91 3.67 -23.36
C PRO A 509 37.25 2.34 -22.66
N VAL A 510 37.64 2.39 -21.38
CA VAL A 510 37.89 1.22 -20.54
C VAL A 510 37.03 1.36 -19.30
N PRO A 511 36.07 0.46 -19.09
CA PRO A 511 35.21 0.54 -17.92
C PRO A 511 36.02 0.32 -16.63
N LEU A 512 35.81 1.17 -15.65
CA LEU A 512 36.29 0.95 -14.28
C LEU A 512 35.63 -0.29 -13.69
N SER A 513 36.26 -0.88 -12.66
CA SER A 513 35.60 -1.97 -11.91
C SER A 513 34.23 -1.53 -11.43
N THR A 514 33.20 -2.33 -11.74
CA THR A 514 31.82 -2.06 -11.34
C THR A 514 31.62 -2.14 -9.81
N LEU A 515 32.47 -2.92 -9.14
CA LEU A 515 32.42 -3.06 -7.69
C LEU A 515 33.53 -2.24 -7.00
N THR A 516 33.18 -1.50 -5.99
CA THR A 516 34.14 -0.87 -5.11
C THR A 516 34.93 -1.94 -4.33
N PRO A 517 36.11 -1.63 -3.79
CA PRO A 517 36.85 -2.56 -2.92
C PRO A 517 36.00 -3.07 -1.75
N ARG A 518 35.20 -2.21 -1.15
CA ARG A 518 34.28 -2.58 -0.05
C ARG A 518 33.24 -3.62 -0.49
N GLN A 519 32.60 -3.41 -1.64
CA GLN A 519 31.64 -4.36 -2.20
C GLN A 519 32.28 -5.70 -2.58
N SER A 520 33.48 -5.65 -3.17
CA SER A 520 34.24 -6.86 -3.53
C SER A 520 34.64 -7.66 -2.28
N ARG A 521 35.05 -7.00 -1.19
CA ARG A 521 35.34 -7.67 0.10
C ARG A 521 34.09 -8.33 0.67
N ALA A 522 32.96 -7.62 0.69
CA ALA A 522 31.71 -8.17 1.17
C ALA A 522 31.30 -9.42 0.38
N ALA A 523 31.36 -9.35 -0.97
CA ALA A 523 31.05 -10.47 -1.84
C ALA A 523 31.99 -11.67 -1.65
N LEU A 524 33.27 -11.43 -1.43
CA LEU A 524 34.26 -12.47 -1.19
C LEU A 524 34.10 -13.12 0.18
N ALA A 525 33.89 -12.32 1.25
CA ALA A 525 33.61 -12.83 2.59
C ALA A 525 32.37 -13.71 2.61
N ARG A 526 31.29 -13.27 1.94
CA ARG A 526 30.03 -14.03 1.83
C ARG A 526 30.28 -15.42 1.22
N ARG A 527 30.94 -15.50 0.06
CA ARG A 527 31.22 -16.76 -0.61
C ARG A 527 32.14 -17.64 0.22
N THR A 528 33.11 -17.06 0.92
CA THR A 528 34.04 -17.82 1.76
C THR A 528 33.32 -18.45 2.94
N LEU A 529 32.48 -17.69 3.65
CA LEU A 529 31.73 -18.20 4.80
C LEU A 529 30.72 -19.28 4.39
N ALA A 530 30.05 -19.11 3.26
CA ALA A 530 29.18 -20.15 2.70
C ALA A 530 29.98 -21.43 2.38
N ALA A 531 31.21 -21.31 1.83
CA ALA A 531 32.10 -22.45 1.56
C ALA A 531 32.62 -23.15 2.84
N GLN A 532 32.62 -22.46 3.99
CA GLN A 532 32.88 -23.07 5.30
C GLN A 532 31.66 -23.82 5.85
N GLY A 533 30.58 -23.93 5.10
CA GLY A 533 29.37 -24.67 5.48
C GLY A 533 28.44 -23.88 6.40
N LEU A 534 28.52 -22.53 6.45
CA LEU A 534 27.55 -21.71 7.14
C LEU A 534 26.41 -21.32 6.18
N ALA A 535 25.18 -21.26 6.69
CA ALA A 535 24.02 -20.77 5.99
C ALA A 535 23.88 -19.24 6.16
N GLU A 536 23.70 -18.53 5.06
CA GLU A 536 23.49 -17.07 5.10
C GLU A 536 22.09 -16.74 5.63
N CYS A 537 22.05 -15.80 6.58
CA CYS A 537 20.83 -15.21 7.13
C CYS A 537 20.74 -13.73 6.77
N VAL A 538 19.52 -13.26 6.67
CA VAL A 538 19.17 -11.84 6.65
C VAL A 538 18.20 -11.61 7.81
N THR A 539 18.70 -11.09 8.90
CA THR A 539 17.92 -10.84 10.10
C THR A 539 17.55 -9.36 10.21
N PHE A 540 16.53 -9.03 11.03
CA PHE A 540 16.19 -7.64 11.26
C PHE A 540 17.33 -6.86 11.93
N SER A 541 17.48 -5.61 11.54
CA SER A 541 18.38 -4.66 12.22
C SER A 541 17.84 -4.21 13.59
N PHE A 542 16.61 -4.54 13.89
CA PHE A 542 15.90 -4.20 15.13
C PHE A 542 15.72 -5.44 16.00
N MET A 543 15.76 -5.24 17.30
CA MET A 543 15.53 -6.28 18.31
C MET A 543 15.06 -5.66 19.62
N ALA A 544 14.67 -6.48 20.59
CA ALA A 544 14.31 -5.99 21.91
C ALA A 544 15.52 -5.37 22.63
N ALA A 545 15.34 -4.20 23.26
CA ALA A 545 16.41 -3.50 23.96
C ALA A 545 17.07 -4.36 25.04
N GLU A 546 16.30 -5.15 25.78
CA GLU A 546 16.82 -6.07 26.80
C GLU A 546 17.75 -7.14 26.21
N GLN A 547 17.40 -7.68 25.05
CA GLN A 547 18.23 -8.67 24.35
C GLN A 547 19.48 -8.01 23.75
N ALA A 548 19.34 -6.82 23.17
CA ALA A 548 20.48 -6.07 22.62
C ALA A 548 21.53 -5.76 23.67
N ALA A 549 21.12 -5.39 24.89
CA ALA A 549 22.00 -5.09 26.02
C ALA A 549 22.89 -6.27 26.48
N LEU A 550 22.52 -7.50 26.12
CA LEU A 550 23.35 -8.69 26.39
C LEU A 550 24.59 -8.75 25.48
N PHE A 551 24.59 -8.09 24.34
CA PHE A 551 25.61 -8.19 23.29
C PHE A 551 26.40 -6.92 23.06
N GLY A 552 26.15 -5.86 23.81
CA GLY A 552 26.93 -4.63 23.72
C GLY A 552 26.19 -3.42 24.24
N GLU A 553 26.80 -2.25 24.02
CA GLU A 553 26.21 -0.98 24.42
C GLU A 553 24.96 -0.68 23.56
N THR A 554 23.93 -0.19 24.24
CA THR A 554 22.64 0.22 23.62
C THR A 554 22.40 1.70 23.90
N PRO A 555 23.09 2.63 23.21
CA PRO A 555 22.91 4.06 23.40
C PRO A 555 21.46 4.47 23.17
N ALA A 556 20.94 5.37 23.99
CA ALA A 556 19.52 5.83 23.89
C ALA A 556 19.17 6.40 22.53
N MET A 557 20.12 7.00 21.81
CA MET A 557 19.95 7.52 20.46
C MET A 557 19.67 6.43 19.38
N LEU A 558 19.97 5.17 19.68
CA LEU A 558 19.71 4.03 18.79
C LEU A 558 18.41 3.29 19.15
N ARG A 559 17.63 3.82 20.10
CA ARG A 559 16.30 3.32 20.43
C ARG A 559 15.26 3.99 19.56
N LEU A 560 14.34 3.21 19.00
CA LEU A 560 13.30 3.72 18.12
C LEU A 560 12.16 4.36 18.91
N THR A 561 11.72 5.54 18.48
CA THR A 561 10.62 6.28 19.11
C THR A 561 9.26 5.63 18.79
N ASN A 562 9.12 5.07 17.57
CA ASN A 562 7.89 4.48 17.07
C ASN A 562 8.16 3.11 16.42
N PRO A 563 8.55 2.09 17.22
CA PRO A 563 8.87 0.77 16.70
C PRO A 563 7.63 0.10 16.08
N ILE A 564 7.84 -0.72 15.06
CA ILE A 564 6.76 -1.49 14.41
C ILE A 564 6.14 -2.54 15.34
N ALA A 565 6.91 -3.01 16.32
CA ALA A 565 6.46 -3.90 17.39
C ALA A 565 7.23 -3.57 18.68
N ALA A 566 6.64 -3.80 19.84
CA ALA A 566 7.22 -3.44 21.13
C ALA A 566 8.56 -4.13 21.42
N ASP A 567 8.79 -5.30 20.84
CA ASP A 567 10.01 -6.11 20.95
C ASP A 567 11.03 -5.85 19.83
N LEU A 568 10.86 -4.79 19.03
CA LEU A 568 11.75 -4.36 17.95
C LEU A 568 12.13 -2.88 18.12
N ASP A 569 12.42 -2.47 19.34
CA ASP A 569 12.59 -1.07 19.75
C ASP A 569 14.03 -0.57 19.77
N GLN A 570 15.02 -1.45 19.53
CA GLN A 570 16.44 -1.13 19.60
C GLN A 570 17.19 -1.56 18.34
N LEU A 571 18.05 -0.70 17.80
CA LEU A 571 19.00 -1.09 16.76
C LEU A 571 20.06 -2.04 17.34
N ARG A 572 20.33 -3.15 16.65
CA ARG A 572 21.25 -4.21 17.12
C ARG A 572 22.69 -3.73 17.20
N PRO A 573 23.40 -4.00 18.31
CA PRO A 573 24.82 -3.65 18.46
C PRO A 573 25.73 -4.50 17.58
N THR A 574 25.30 -5.73 17.25
CA THR A 574 26.02 -6.70 16.42
C THR A 574 25.06 -7.69 15.77
N PRO A 575 25.34 -8.18 14.54
CA PRO A 575 24.58 -9.29 13.95
C PRO A 575 24.69 -10.61 14.75
N VAL A 576 25.72 -10.80 15.58
CA VAL A 576 25.82 -11.98 16.47
C VAL A 576 24.58 -12.12 17.34
N ALA A 577 24.02 -11.03 17.85
CA ALA A 577 22.81 -11.04 18.67
C ALA A 577 21.61 -11.66 17.94
N THR A 578 21.32 -11.21 16.74
CA THR A 578 20.19 -11.69 15.95
C THR A 578 20.42 -13.09 15.38
N LEU A 579 21.67 -13.46 15.07
CA LEU A 579 22.04 -14.83 14.68
C LEU A 579 21.90 -15.81 15.85
N ALA A 580 22.29 -15.43 17.07
CA ALA A 580 22.10 -16.25 18.27
C ALA A 580 20.60 -16.51 18.53
N LEU A 581 19.74 -15.49 18.38
CA LEU A 581 18.29 -15.65 18.46
C LEU A 581 17.74 -16.51 17.32
N ALA A 582 18.33 -16.47 16.11
CA ALA A 582 17.96 -17.35 15.02
C ALA A 582 18.32 -18.81 15.31
N ALA A 583 19.52 -19.07 15.88
CA ALA A 583 19.94 -20.38 16.33
C ALA A 583 19.01 -20.93 17.43
N GLN A 584 18.65 -20.08 18.39
CA GLN A 584 17.70 -20.41 19.47
C GLN A 584 16.34 -20.83 18.88
N ARG A 585 15.77 -20.07 17.95
CA ARG A 585 14.50 -20.41 17.31
C ARG A 585 14.57 -21.74 16.53
N ASN A 586 15.72 -22.06 15.93
CA ASN A 586 15.93 -23.36 15.30
C ASN A 586 15.99 -24.49 16.33
N ALA A 587 16.73 -24.30 17.44
CA ALA A 587 16.85 -25.27 18.50
C ALA A 587 15.47 -25.62 19.11
N THR A 588 14.62 -24.64 19.39
CA THR A 588 13.25 -24.88 19.89
C THR A 588 12.36 -25.62 18.92
N ARG A 589 12.70 -25.63 17.63
CA ARG A 589 11.98 -26.37 16.57
C ARG A 589 12.59 -27.76 16.30
N GLY A 590 13.53 -28.21 17.12
CA GLY A 590 14.17 -29.52 16.98
C GLY A 590 15.43 -29.55 16.10
N TRP A 591 15.99 -28.38 15.74
CA TRP A 591 17.22 -28.20 14.97
C TRP A 591 18.30 -27.53 15.83
N PRO A 592 18.91 -28.26 16.80
CA PRO A 592 19.88 -27.66 17.74
C PRO A 592 21.23 -27.35 17.11
N ASP A 593 21.62 -28.07 16.05
CA ASP A 593 22.89 -27.87 15.36
C ASP A 593 22.72 -26.77 14.31
N ALA A 594 23.38 -25.63 14.52
CA ALA A 594 23.29 -24.49 13.64
C ALA A 594 24.67 -23.97 13.23
N ALA A 595 24.81 -23.59 11.97
CA ALA A 595 25.97 -22.88 11.44
C ALA A 595 25.45 -21.74 10.56
N LEU A 596 25.34 -20.54 11.13
CA LEU A 596 24.67 -19.39 10.51
C LEU A 596 25.65 -18.23 10.36
N PHE A 597 25.52 -17.43 9.31
CA PHE A 597 26.26 -16.18 9.16
C PHE A 597 25.41 -15.08 8.53
N GLU A 598 25.82 -13.84 8.72
CA GLU A 598 25.23 -12.67 8.10
C GLU A 598 26.30 -11.61 7.82
N LEU A 599 26.21 -10.96 6.66
CA LEU A 599 26.91 -9.72 6.38
C LEU A 599 25.92 -8.57 6.47
N GLY A 600 26.03 -7.79 7.54
CA GLY A 600 25.07 -6.73 7.81
C GLY A 600 25.62 -5.63 8.70
N PRO A 601 24.83 -4.59 8.96
CA PRO A 601 25.24 -3.48 9.82
C PRO A 601 25.22 -3.88 11.29
N ALA A 602 26.22 -3.38 12.01
CA ALA A 602 26.23 -3.21 13.45
C ALA A 602 26.11 -1.72 13.77
N PHE A 603 25.28 -1.35 14.72
CA PHE A 603 24.98 0.05 15.06
C PHE A 603 25.66 0.46 16.36
N VAL A 604 26.34 1.57 16.33
CA VAL A 604 27.08 2.15 17.46
C VAL A 604 26.83 3.66 17.54
N ALA A 605 27.15 4.29 18.65
CA ALA A 605 26.96 5.74 18.85
C ALA A 605 27.56 6.62 17.74
N GLY A 606 28.63 6.16 17.07
CA GLY A 606 29.28 6.87 15.97
C GLY A 606 28.78 6.55 14.57
N GLY A 607 27.68 5.78 14.43
CA GLY A 607 27.13 5.36 13.14
C GLY A 607 27.01 3.84 12.98
N GLN A 608 27.10 3.36 11.74
CA GLN A 608 27.05 1.94 11.45
C GLN A 608 28.38 1.41 10.90
N ARG A 609 28.66 0.13 11.15
CA ARG A 609 29.82 -0.59 10.65
C ARG A 609 29.35 -1.82 9.86
N LEU A 610 30.00 -2.15 8.77
CA LEU A 610 29.71 -3.39 8.03
C LEU A 610 30.50 -4.55 8.67
N VAL A 611 29.77 -5.50 9.20
CA VAL A 611 30.31 -6.66 9.90
C VAL A 611 29.89 -7.94 9.20
N ALA A 612 30.83 -8.89 9.04
CA ALA A 612 30.47 -10.28 8.77
C ALA A 612 30.50 -11.03 10.11
N ALA A 613 29.37 -11.59 10.52
CA ALA A 613 29.25 -12.31 11.78
C ALA A 613 28.79 -13.75 11.52
N GLY A 614 29.19 -14.68 12.40
CA GLY A 614 28.72 -16.04 12.35
C GLY A 614 28.53 -16.65 13.73
N VAL A 615 27.59 -17.59 13.81
CA VAL A 615 27.27 -18.38 14.99
C VAL A 615 27.24 -19.85 14.63
N ARG A 616 27.95 -20.66 15.42
CA ARG A 616 27.83 -22.11 15.43
C ARG A 616 27.26 -22.55 16.79
N ALA A 617 26.23 -23.39 16.77
CA ALA A 617 25.60 -23.93 17.97
C ALA A 617 25.45 -25.45 17.87
N GLY A 618 25.39 -26.12 19.02
CA GLY A 618 25.24 -27.58 19.10
C GLY A 618 26.50 -28.33 18.72
N SER A 619 26.42 -29.19 17.71
CA SER A 619 27.50 -30.09 17.29
C SER A 619 27.96 -29.82 15.85
N THR A 620 29.22 -30.15 15.58
CA THR A 620 29.77 -30.19 14.22
C THR A 620 29.14 -31.33 13.44
N PRO A 621 28.95 -31.21 12.11
CA PRO A 621 28.46 -32.30 11.28
C PRO A 621 29.39 -33.53 11.35
N ARG A 622 28.81 -34.73 11.45
CA ARG A 622 29.56 -35.95 11.31
C ARG A 622 30.08 -36.08 9.89
N SER A 623 31.36 -36.42 9.74
CA SER A 623 31.98 -36.75 8.45
C SER A 623 32.54 -38.17 8.46
N TRP A 624 33.05 -38.60 7.32
CA TRP A 624 33.76 -39.90 7.21
C TRP A 624 35.08 -39.89 7.97
N ALA A 625 35.68 -38.72 8.18
CA ALA A 625 36.97 -38.53 8.84
C ALA A 625 36.85 -38.31 10.34
N GLU A 626 35.76 -37.64 10.79
CA GLU A 626 35.60 -37.20 12.17
C GLU A 626 34.16 -37.41 12.68
N PRO A 627 33.99 -37.88 13.94
CA PRO A 627 32.70 -37.94 14.58
C PRO A 627 32.16 -36.52 14.85
N ALA A 628 30.83 -36.40 15.03
CA ALA A 628 30.24 -35.18 15.54
C ALA A 628 30.80 -34.86 16.95
N ARG A 629 31.09 -33.61 17.20
CA ARG A 629 31.58 -33.11 18.52
C ARG A 629 30.92 -31.75 18.83
N PRO A 630 30.86 -31.38 20.10
CA PRO A 630 30.42 -30.04 20.47
C PRO A 630 31.24 -28.93 19.79
N VAL A 631 30.59 -27.88 19.34
CA VAL A 631 31.26 -26.71 18.77
C VAL A 631 32.05 -25.96 19.84
N ASN A 632 33.11 -25.25 19.47
CA ASN A 632 33.93 -24.48 20.39
C ASN A 632 34.51 -23.22 19.72
N ALA A 633 35.29 -22.46 20.50
CA ALA A 633 35.93 -21.22 20.04
C ALA A 633 36.85 -21.40 18.84
N MET A 634 37.45 -22.59 18.64
CA MET A 634 38.37 -22.82 17.52
C MET A 634 37.65 -23.00 16.18
N ASP A 635 36.40 -23.49 16.19
CA ASP A 635 35.60 -23.62 14.99
C ASP A 635 35.31 -22.24 14.41
N VAL A 636 34.80 -21.32 15.21
CA VAL A 636 34.49 -19.94 14.78
C VAL A 636 35.76 -19.11 14.51
N LYS A 637 36.87 -19.43 15.18
CA LYS A 637 38.18 -18.85 14.83
C LYS A 637 38.63 -19.29 13.44
N ALA A 638 38.41 -20.55 13.09
CA ALA A 638 38.74 -21.08 11.76
C ALA A 638 37.91 -20.39 10.67
N ASP A 639 36.59 -20.16 10.88
CA ASP A 639 35.75 -19.44 9.98
C ASP A 639 36.22 -17.99 9.76
N LEU A 640 36.53 -17.27 10.87
CA LEU A 640 37.07 -15.92 10.82
C LEU A 640 38.41 -15.86 10.06
N TYR A 641 39.29 -16.82 10.30
CA TYR A 641 40.61 -16.89 9.66
C TYR A 641 40.48 -17.25 8.18
N ALA A 642 39.57 -18.14 7.82
CA ALA A 642 39.29 -18.44 6.41
C ALA A 642 38.83 -17.17 5.65
N ALA A 643 37.94 -16.38 6.24
CA ALA A 643 37.51 -15.11 5.65
C ALA A 643 38.66 -14.10 5.57
N LEU A 644 39.46 -13.92 6.61
CA LEU A 644 40.63 -13.01 6.61
C LEU A 644 41.66 -13.42 5.55
N THR A 645 41.96 -14.73 5.43
CA THR A 645 42.88 -15.29 4.43
C THR A 645 42.36 -15.02 3.01
N ALA A 646 41.10 -15.29 2.75
CA ALA A 646 40.48 -15.02 1.46
C ALA A 646 40.53 -13.52 1.08
N LEU A 647 40.39 -12.65 2.08
CA LEU A 647 40.51 -11.20 1.92
C LEU A 647 41.95 -10.72 1.77
N GLY A 648 42.93 -11.63 1.78
CA GLY A 648 44.35 -11.34 1.54
C GLY A 648 45.11 -10.81 2.76
N ILE A 649 44.60 -11.02 3.97
CA ILE A 649 45.26 -10.63 5.18
C ILE A 649 46.29 -11.69 5.55
N PRO A 650 47.60 -11.36 5.67
CA PRO A 650 48.63 -12.31 6.07
C PRO A 650 48.43 -12.75 7.53
N MET A 651 48.36 -14.04 7.76
CA MET A 651 48.15 -14.60 9.11
C MET A 651 49.28 -14.26 10.09
N GLU A 652 50.46 -14.10 9.53
CA GLU A 652 51.68 -13.71 10.31
C GLU A 652 51.59 -12.30 10.89
N ALA A 653 50.78 -11.44 10.26
CA ALA A 653 50.57 -10.06 10.73
C ALA A 653 49.50 -9.93 11.81
N LEU A 654 48.87 -11.07 12.17
CA LEU A 654 47.79 -11.09 13.16
C LEU A 654 48.31 -11.45 14.57
N THR A 655 47.72 -10.76 15.55
CA THR A 655 47.89 -11.07 16.98
C THR A 655 46.53 -11.32 17.60
N VAL A 656 46.47 -12.22 18.58
CA VAL A 656 45.26 -12.48 19.36
C VAL A 656 45.47 -11.98 20.79
N THR A 657 44.53 -11.21 21.28
CA THR A 657 44.52 -10.67 22.64
C THR A 657 43.28 -11.15 23.40
N ALA A 658 43.32 -11.19 24.73
CA ALA A 658 42.28 -11.78 25.58
C ALA A 658 41.27 -10.74 26.10
N ASP A 659 41.02 -9.69 25.31
CA ASP A 659 40.15 -8.55 25.67
C ASP A 659 38.84 -8.55 24.86
N ALA A 660 38.25 -9.72 24.65
CA ALA A 660 36.96 -9.87 23.96
C ALA A 660 35.82 -9.27 24.82
N PRO A 661 34.75 -8.76 24.16
CA PRO A 661 33.56 -8.25 24.86
C PRO A 661 32.94 -9.26 25.83
N ASP A 662 32.25 -8.77 26.87
CA ASP A 662 31.72 -9.57 27.99
C ASP A 662 30.62 -10.58 27.59
N PHE A 663 30.09 -10.48 26.42
CA PHE A 663 29.16 -11.49 25.93
C PHE A 663 29.84 -12.77 25.41
N TYR A 664 31.17 -12.75 25.29
CA TYR A 664 31.99 -13.95 25.10
C TYR A 664 32.49 -14.51 26.42
N HIS A 665 32.82 -15.77 26.43
CA HIS A 665 33.40 -16.45 27.55
C HIS A 665 34.84 -15.94 27.79
N PRO A 666 35.22 -15.45 29.00
CA PRO A 666 36.49 -14.75 29.23
C PRO A 666 37.73 -15.60 28.94
N GLY A 667 37.67 -16.92 29.20
CA GLY A 667 38.79 -17.84 28.98
C GLY A 667 38.79 -18.57 27.64
N ARG A 668 37.73 -18.42 26.81
CA ARG A 668 37.54 -19.12 25.53
C ARG A 668 37.15 -18.17 24.41
N SER A 669 37.80 -17.01 24.37
CA SER A 669 37.57 -15.97 23.39
C SER A 669 38.84 -15.19 23.07
N GLY A 670 38.79 -14.38 22.01
CA GLY A 670 39.91 -13.52 21.66
C GLY A 670 39.54 -12.45 20.64
N VAL A 671 40.38 -11.42 20.59
CA VAL A 671 40.31 -10.32 19.63
C VAL A 671 41.46 -10.45 18.64
N VAL A 672 41.13 -10.49 17.36
CA VAL A 672 42.14 -10.58 16.28
C VAL A 672 42.49 -9.17 15.84
N ARG A 673 43.79 -8.83 15.89
CA ARG A 673 44.32 -7.51 15.59
C ARG A 673 45.36 -7.55 14.48
N GLN A 674 45.41 -6.51 13.68
CA GLN A 674 46.54 -6.20 12.78
C GLN A 674 47.27 -4.98 13.36
N GLY A 675 48.45 -5.24 13.90
CA GLY A 675 49.15 -4.26 14.74
C GLY A 675 48.44 -3.98 16.08
N PRO A 676 48.91 -2.97 16.86
CA PRO A 676 48.41 -2.80 18.22
C PRO A 676 47.02 -2.19 18.34
N LYS A 677 46.53 -1.49 17.32
CA LYS A 677 45.31 -0.68 17.39
C LYS A 677 44.16 -1.21 16.55
N THR A 678 44.41 -1.85 15.39
CA THR A 678 43.36 -2.22 14.46
C THR A 678 42.74 -3.58 14.80
N VAL A 679 41.52 -3.57 15.27
CA VAL A 679 40.72 -4.77 15.52
C VAL A 679 40.13 -5.19 14.15
N LEU A 680 40.45 -6.41 13.70
CA LEU A 680 39.86 -6.99 12.49
C LEU A 680 38.69 -7.92 12.79
N GLY A 681 38.70 -8.54 13.98
CA GLY A 681 37.60 -9.42 14.35
C GLY A 681 37.65 -9.89 15.80
N ARG A 682 36.60 -10.58 16.20
CA ARG A 682 36.45 -11.17 17.55
C ARG A 682 35.91 -12.58 17.36
N PHE A 683 36.22 -13.48 18.26
CA PHE A 683 35.70 -14.83 18.26
C PHE A 683 35.67 -15.40 19.67
N GLY A 684 34.81 -16.38 19.89
CA GLY A 684 34.77 -17.12 21.16
C GLY A 684 33.47 -17.86 21.36
N GLU A 685 33.47 -18.66 22.45
CA GLU A 685 32.22 -19.21 22.96
C GLU A 685 31.37 -18.10 23.55
N LEU A 686 30.06 -18.14 23.37
CA LEU A 686 29.14 -17.21 23.99
C LEU A 686 29.12 -17.46 25.52
N HIS A 687 29.02 -16.38 26.30
CA HIS A 687 29.02 -16.47 27.75
C HIS A 687 27.77 -17.24 28.25
N PRO A 688 27.88 -18.20 29.20
CA PRO A 688 26.73 -18.96 29.71
C PRO A 688 25.55 -18.07 30.18
N ARG A 689 25.86 -16.90 30.76
CA ARG A 689 24.88 -15.89 31.14
C ARG A 689 24.02 -15.44 29.93
N VAL A 690 24.65 -15.22 28.78
CA VAL A 690 23.96 -14.81 27.56
C VAL A 690 23.12 -15.94 27.02
N LEU A 691 23.68 -17.14 26.95
CA LEU A 691 22.96 -18.34 26.52
C LEU A 691 21.71 -18.60 27.35
N ALA A 692 21.82 -18.51 28.66
CA ALA A 692 20.68 -18.67 29.58
C ALA A 692 19.62 -17.56 29.39
N ALA A 693 20.04 -16.31 29.16
CA ALA A 693 19.13 -15.18 29.02
C ALA A 693 18.31 -15.24 27.70
N ILE A 694 18.83 -15.87 26.65
CA ILE A 694 18.14 -16.02 25.36
C ILE A 694 17.61 -17.43 25.14
N ASP A 695 17.73 -18.34 26.11
CA ASP A 695 17.30 -19.74 26.03
C ASP A 695 17.95 -20.51 24.84
N LEU A 696 19.21 -20.24 24.56
CA LEU A 696 19.99 -20.99 23.56
C LEU A 696 20.78 -22.09 24.26
N PRO A 697 20.62 -23.37 23.86
CA PRO A 697 21.39 -24.48 24.44
C PRO A 697 22.91 -24.31 24.27
N ASP A 698 23.70 -24.65 25.32
CA ASP A 698 25.14 -24.76 25.27
C ASP A 698 25.55 -26.07 24.55
N PRO A 699 26.62 -26.08 23.70
CA PRO A 699 27.51 -24.96 23.40
C PRO A 699 27.07 -24.11 22.20
N ALA A 700 27.44 -22.82 22.26
CA ALA A 700 27.39 -21.95 21.11
C ALA A 700 28.61 -21.03 21.07
N ALA A 701 29.15 -20.81 19.88
CA ALA A 701 30.30 -19.96 19.62
C ALA A 701 30.03 -18.99 18.48
N ALA A 702 30.65 -17.82 18.49
CA ALA A 702 30.43 -16.77 17.51
C ALA A 702 31.73 -16.08 17.10
N PHE A 703 31.72 -15.47 15.93
CA PHE A 703 32.73 -14.54 15.46
C PHE A 703 32.14 -13.29 14.86
N GLU A 704 32.96 -12.23 14.83
CA GLU A 704 32.72 -10.99 14.10
C GLU A 704 33.95 -10.62 13.29
N LEU A 705 33.77 -10.17 12.07
CA LEU A 705 34.78 -9.62 11.15
C LEU A 705 34.42 -8.21 10.75
N GLU A 706 35.25 -7.25 11.11
CA GLU A 706 35.09 -5.82 10.79
C GLU A 706 35.57 -5.55 9.35
N LEU A 707 34.68 -5.63 8.39
CA LEU A 707 35.03 -5.45 6.96
C LEU A 707 35.56 -4.04 6.65
N ASP A 708 35.04 -3.04 7.34
CA ASP A 708 35.44 -1.65 7.16
C ASP A 708 36.83 -1.35 7.77
N ALA A 709 37.30 -2.17 8.69
CA ALA A 709 38.62 -2.04 9.31
C ALA A 709 39.78 -2.55 8.43
N ILE A 710 39.45 -3.28 7.38
CA ILE A 710 40.45 -3.83 6.44
C ILE A 710 40.94 -2.71 5.54
N ALA A 711 42.22 -2.36 5.63
CA ALA A 711 42.83 -1.35 4.79
C ALA A 711 42.89 -1.77 3.31
N ASP A 712 42.83 -0.81 2.40
CA ASP A 712 43.08 -1.08 0.98
C ASP A 712 44.56 -1.44 0.75
N PRO A 713 44.82 -2.45 -0.11
CA PRO A 713 46.18 -2.86 -0.36
C PRO A 713 46.96 -1.72 -1.01
N LYS A 714 48.10 -1.35 -0.41
CA LYS A 714 49.00 -0.30 -0.92
C LYS A 714 49.63 -0.67 -2.26
N ARG A 715 49.80 -1.97 -2.57
CA ARG A 715 50.35 -2.49 -3.82
C ARG A 715 49.32 -3.39 -4.50
N ARG A 716 49.07 -3.11 -5.78
CA ARG A 716 48.16 -3.91 -6.62
C ARG A 716 48.84 -5.16 -7.22
N TRP A 717 50.13 -5.25 -7.13
CA TRP A 717 50.94 -6.33 -7.75
C TRP A 717 51.56 -7.19 -6.64
N ARG A 718 51.48 -8.49 -6.82
CA ARG A 718 52.25 -9.43 -5.99
C ARG A 718 53.70 -9.36 -6.39
N ALA A 719 54.60 -9.42 -5.42
CA ALA A 719 56.03 -9.62 -5.70
C ALA A 719 56.24 -10.97 -6.37
N ALA A 720 57.25 -11.09 -7.19
CA ALA A 720 57.68 -12.41 -7.69
C ALA A 720 57.99 -13.32 -6.51
N PRO A 721 57.66 -14.60 -6.55
CA PRO A 721 58.01 -15.53 -5.48
C PRO A 721 59.52 -15.66 -5.37
N ASP A 722 60.03 -15.53 -4.17
CA ASP A 722 61.41 -15.88 -3.85
C ASP A 722 61.51 -17.37 -3.58
N LEU A 723 62.06 -18.08 -4.58
CA LEU A 723 62.16 -19.53 -4.53
C LEU A 723 63.57 -19.91 -4.01
N PRO A 724 63.67 -20.44 -2.76
CA PRO A 724 64.94 -20.85 -2.25
C PRO A 724 65.51 -21.97 -3.09
N PRO A 725 66.83 -21.94 -3.42
CA PRO A 725 67.46 -22.94 -4.24
C PRO A 725 67.70 -24.31 -3.53
N PHE A 726 67.49 -24.33 -2.22
CA PHE A 726 67.73 -25.52 -1.40
C PHE A 726 66.43 -26.18 -0.92
N GLN A 727 66.50 -27.46 -0.65
CA GLN A 727 65.40 -28.24 -0.07
C GLN A 727 65.13 -27.82 1.36
N PRO A 728 63.83 -27.75 1.78
CA PRO A 728 63.50 -27.40 3.16
C PRO A 728 63.96 -28.48 4.15
N VAL A 729 64.55 -28.04 5.25
CA VAL A 729 64.90 -28.91 6.35
C VAL A 729 63.85 -28.77 7.47
N ARG A 730 63.22 -29.89 7.87
CA ARG A 730 62.24 -29.92 8.94
C ARG A 730 62.90 -30.38 10.23
N ARG A 731 62.59 -29.66 11.35
CA ARG A 731 62.99 -29.99 12.69
C ARG A 731 61.83 -29.79 13.64
N ASP A 732 61.68 -30.74 14.61
CA ASP A 732 60.72 -30.64 15.69
C ASP A 732 61.48 -30.22 16.98
N PHE A 733 60.88 -29.26 17.70
CA PHE A 733 61.38 -28.77 18.96
C PHE A 733 60.29 -28.90 20.02
N ALA A 734 60.63 -29.42 21.22
CA ALA A 734 59.76 -29.46 22.35
C ALA A 734 60.27 -28.49 23.43
N PHE A 735 59.40 -27.65 23.94
CA PHE A 735 59.74 -26.69 24.98
C PHE A 735 58.86 -26.88 26.21
N LEU A 736 59.47 -26.80 27.37
CA LEU A 736 58.79 -26.62 28.65
C LEU A 736 58.74 -25.11 28.93
N VAL A 737 57.53 -24.59 29.02
CA VAL A 737 57.30 -23.18 29.24
C VAL A 737 56.33 -23.00 30.41
N ASP A 738 56.38 -21.87 31.09
CA ASP A 738 55.43 -21.54 32.12
C ASP A 738 54.02 -21.41 31.60
N ALA A 739 53.02 -21.71 32.42
CA ALA A 739 51.62 -21.73 32.02
C ALA A 739 51.08 -20.38 31.44
N HIS A 740 51.70 -19.28 31.75
CA HIS A 740 51.35 -17.95 31.23
C HIS A 740 51.94 -17.67 29.85
N VAL A 741 52.86 -18.49 29.35
CA VAL A 741 53.46 -18.32 28.02
C VAL A 741 52.50 -18.86 26.95
N THR A 742 52.01 -17.97 26.08
CA THR A 742 51.10 -18.35 25.02
C THR A 742 51.83 -19.06 23.86
N ALA A 743 51.15 -19.97 23.17
CA ALA A 743 51.65 -20.59 21.92
C ALA A 743 52.06 -19.54 20.88
N GLY A 744 51.33 -18.41 20.78
CA GLY A 744 51.64 -17.29 19.91
C GLY A 744 53.01 -16.64 20.24
N SER A 745 53.38 -16.57 21.53
CA SER A 745 54.67 -16.04 21.97
C SER A 745 55.82 -16.96 21.56
N VAL A 746 55.62 -18.29 21.68
CA VAL A 746 56.60 -19.29 21.26
C VAL A 746 56.81 -19.25 19.75
N LEU A 747 55.70 -19.23 18.97
CA LEU A 747 55.77 -19.11 17.49
C LEU A 747 56.46 -17.83 17.06
N LYS A 748 56.19 -16.69 17.72
CA LYS A 748 56.84 -15.41 17.46
C LYS A 748 58.34 -15.47 17.72
N ALA A 749 58.74 -16.06 18.85
CA ALA A 749 60.14 -16.24 19.18
C ALA A 749 60.85 -17.13 18.16
N ALA A 750 60.26 -18.26 17.78
CA ALA A 750 60.78 -19.14 16.74
C ALA A 750 60.96 -18.45 15.39
N ARG A 751 59.94 -17.70 14.92
CA ARG A 751 60.03 -16.94 13.65
C ARG A 751 61.03 -15.78 13.67
N SER A 752 61.36 -15.24 14.83
CA SER A 752 62.31 -14.15 14.98
C SER A 752 63.72 -14.62 15.24
N ALA A 753 63.93 -15.90 15.47
CA ALA A 753 65.25 -16.45 15.79
C ALA A 753 66.20 -16.51 14.56
N GLU A 754 65.63 -16.49 13.35
CA GLU A 754 66.38 -16.47 12.11
C GLU A 754 65.81 -15.44 11.14
N ARG A 755 66.66 -14.49 10.68
CA ARG A 755 66.39 -13.53 9.63
C ARG A 755 67.31 -13.75 8.48
#